data_8362b9008e5e4a58a5aff58e569771a0
#
_entry.id   8362b9008e5e4a58a5aff58e569771a0
#
_cell.length_a   1.000
_cell.length_b   1.000
_cell.length_c   1.000
_cell.angle_alpha   90.00
_cell.angle_beta   90.00
_cell.angle_gamma   90.00
#
_symmetry.space_group_name_H-M   'P 1'
#
loop_
_entity.id
_entity.type
_entity.pdbx_description
1 polymer ?
#
loop_
_entity_poly.entity_id
_entity_poly.type
_entity_poly.pdbx_seq_one_letter_code
_entity_poly.pdbx_strand_id
1 'polypeptide(L)'
;MADVQGLRLCTYNCRSMKNSLHDIRELCRLHDLVLLQEHWLLPFELNLLNRVCDDFMATGVSAVNITDDVLKGRPYGGTAILYRKAFSSSVCVVDCAESRMCAIKLATSEGLILLVNVYMPTDVSDTDSCEEYVDICSKIVTMFVDSDAVRVIVAGDFNCRPGTRFHKIYTEFLVEHELVCVDSCRLQNADTFISDDGLRTSWIDHIVCSQSLLPVFTNVTVSYGMICSDHRPLSAVLGCSLTSILDTIQPGCNGVTDKYYPCWDRVCNEDISRYQCRLDELLSAVNIPADLLSCNGECSDLCEHRSLVDMYYDKIISCIVTATENVIPRRKICGNEHNVTGWADYVEEKHDIARQAFLQWCHDGKPRLGPGYLHMYRSRAAFKQALRFCKRNKERLQADALALSYNNVDAKKFWKGVTTAANRKATANVNKISGAVGEQNICNMWCNHFRQLYNSVHTDSDKCAFYDTAANIDKQSPVRVTVADVRDAIAALKNTKAPGPNGVHTEAFKYAGFRLWTHLSLFYTFCLCHSYVPDNFMSINIVPLVKNKCGDLTDVNNYRAIALCNIDTKVLEKIVLAEVTSYRACDDHQFGFKKNHSTTLCTAAVKQTIDYYARRGSHVFVCFIDYSKAFDKVNYWKLFGQLLDDSVNSYIVLLLAYWYSHQQASVIWMNTRSSAFTVGNGTKQGGILSPYLFSRYIRLLLYKISVSKIGCHIGGMAANVFAYADDVVLLAPSWHGMQDLIAILTGCCKCLDLECNVRKTKCMVVNPISVDKTVRRTFPCFSINGQMIEFVTEFKYLGHILSAKMQDDCDITREMRNMYARTNMLVQRFRKCSLKVKLAIFKAYFMCFYGISLWWSFNVSTMLKFKYCYNKCVKKFFGYKKYDSATAVFMELKLPTANTVLHNHRTLFKACWKNHSNSIVSLIRDVYRPTPLS
;
A
#
# COMPACT_ATOMS: atom_id res chain seq x y z
N MET A 1 -2.04 -41.84 -17.19
CA MET A 1 -1.98 -40.40 -17.23
C MET A 1 -3.40 -39.90 -17.02
N ALA A 2 -3.76 -39.39 -15.85
CA ALA A 2 -5.11 -38.89 -15.58
C ALA A 2 -5.29 -37.61 -16.37
N ASP A 3 -6.39 -37.50 -17.16
CA ASP A 3 -6.81 -36.30 -17.85
C ASP A 3 -7.01 -35.17 -16.83
N VAL A 4 -6.09 -34.22 -16.82
CA VAL A 4 -6.27 -32.94 -16.13
C VAL A 4 -7.30 -32.16 -16.95
N GLN A 5 -8.57 -32.26 -16.61
CA GLN A 5 -9.65 -31.44 -17.19
C GLN A 5 -9.40 -29.98 -16.78
N GLY A 6 -8.69 -29.21 -17.63
CA GLY A 6 -8.50 -27.77 -17.46
C GLY A 6 -9.69 -26.96 -17.94
N LEU A 7 -9.84 -25.72 -17.44
CA LEU A 7 -10.84 -24.76 -17.87
C LEU A 7 -10.51 -24.23 -19.28
N ARG A 8 -11.42 -24.42 -20.23
CA ARG A 8 -11.23 -24.05 -21.64
C ARG A 8 -11.81 -22.68 -21.93
N LEU A 9 -10.95 -21.74 -22.28
CA LEU A 9 -11.27 -20.34 -22.61
C LEU A 9 -11.13 -20.11 -24.11
N CYS A 10 -12.03 -19.33 -24.70
CA CYS A 10 -11.89 -18.86 -26.08
C CYS A 10 -12.27 -17.37 -26.17
N THR A 11 -11.54 -16.59 -26.98
CA THR A 11 -11.89 -15.24 -27.40
C THR A 11 -12.13 -15.18 -28.90
N TYR A 12 -13.19 -14.50 -29.33
CA TYR A 12 -13.63 -14.44 -30.71
C TYR A 12 -14.35 -13.13 -31.05
N ASN A 13 -13.79 -12.31 -31.94
CA ASN A 13 -14.49 -11.20 -32.53
C ASN A 13 -15.44 -11.76 -33.61
N CYS A 14 -16.74 -11.82 -33.30
CA CYS A 14 -17.74 -12.51 -34.10
C CYS A 14 -18.37 -11.66 -35.23
N ARG A 15 -18.05 -10.37 -35.31
CA ARG A 15 -18.53 -9.42 -36.37
C ARG A 15 -20.05 -9.49 -36.62
N SER A 16 -20.84 -9.80 -35.71
CA SER A 16 -22.28 -9.97 -35.61
C SER A 16 -22.67 -11.35 -35.09
N MET A 17 -23.21 -11.37 -33.89
CA MET A 17 -23.70 -12.60 -33.27
C MET A 17 -24.73 -13.33 -34.14
N LYS A 18 -25.62 -12.57 -34.79
CA LYS A 18 -26.70 -13.16 -35.62
C LYS A 18 -26.15 -13.90 -36.82
N ASN A 19 -25.08 -13.40 -37.43
CA ASN A 19 -24.43 -14.02 -38.61
C ASN A 19 -23.49 -15.18 -38.23
N SER A 20 -22.83 -15.08 -37.07
CA SER A 20 -21.85 -16.06 -36.61
C SER A 20 -22.43 -17.04 -35.57
N LEU A 21 -23.76 -17.16 -35.50
CA LEU A 21 -24.43 -17.97 -34.44
C LEU A 21 -24.02 -19.44 -34.51
N HIS A 22 -23.75 -19.99 -35.71
CA HIS A 22 -23.29 -21.35 -35.87
C HIS A 22 -21.91 -21.56 -35.25
N ASP A 23 -20.95 -20.69 -35.57
CA ASP A 23 -19.58 -20.73 -35.03
C ASP A 23 -19.59 -20.57 -33.50
N ILE A 24 -20.42 -19.63 -32.97
CA ILE A 24 -20.52 -19.39 -31.54
C ILE A 24 -21.07 -20.62 -30.81
N ARG A 25 -22.06 -21.31 -31.38
CA ARG A 25 -22.59 -22.57 -30.81
C ARG A 25 -21.56 -23.67 -30.80
N GLU A 26 -20.74 -23.76 -31.82
CA GLU A 26 -19.64 -24.73 -31.90
C GLU A 26 -18.57 -24.40 -30.86
N LEU A 27 -18.23 -23.12 -30.69
CA LEU A 27 -17.32 -22.68 -29.61
C LEU A 27 -17.86 -23.02 -28.22
N CYS A 28 -19.15 -22.87 -27.96
CA CYS A 28 -19.78 -23.26 -26.69
C CYS A 28 -19.72 -24.77 -26.44
N ARG A 29 -19.73 -25.63 -27.50
CA ARG A 29 -19.53 -27.07 -27.33
C ARG A 29 -18.10 -27.42 -26.94
N LEU A 30 -17.12 -26.72 -27.51
CA LEU A 30 -15.70 -27.00 -27.35
C LEU A 30 -15.09 -26.34 -26.09
N HIS A 31 -15.69 -25.24 -25.59
CA HIS A 31 -15.12 -24.42 -24.52
C HIS A 31 -16.08 -24.26 -23.34
N ASP A 32 -15.55 -23.79 -22.23
CA ASP A 32 -16.28 -23.57 -20.99
C ASP A 32 -16.58 -22.07 -20.78
N LEU A 33 -15.72 -21.22 -21.34
CA LEU A 33 -15.82 -19.76 -21.35
C LEU A 33 -15.61 -19.27 -22.79
N VAL A 34 -16.55 -18.45 -23.31
CA VAL A 34 -16.46 -17.85 -24.64
C VAL A 34 -16.62 -16.34 -24.53
N LEU A 35 -15.60 -15.59 -24.92
CA LEU A 35 -15.56 -14.14 -24.93
C LEU A 35 -15.83 -13.63 -26.35
N LEU A 36 -16.88 -12.84 -26.52
CA LEU A 36 -17.29 -12.33 -27.82
C LEU A 36 -17.05 -10.82 -27.91
N GLN A 37 -16.49 -10.37 -29.01
CA GLN A 37 -16.39 -8.97 -29.39
C GLN A 37 -17.24 -8.75 -30.65
N GLU A 38 -17.69 -7.51 -30.84
CA GLU A 38 -18.54 -7.10 -31.97
C GLU A 38 -19.81 -7.93 -32.16
N HIS A 39 -20.55 -8.22 -31.11
CA HIS A 39 -21.79 -8.98 -31.22
C HIS A 39 -22.94 -8.20 -31.90
N TRP A 40 -22.84 -6.88 -32.01
CA TRP A 40 -23.79 -5.95 -32.68
C TRP A 40 -25.24 -6.03 -32.19
N LEU A 41 -25.47 -6.44 -30.96
CA LEU A 41 -26.77 -6.47 -30.34
C LEU A 41 -27.13 -5.11 -29.76
N LEU A 42 -28.38 -4.73 -29.91
CA LEU A 42 -28.96 -3.56 -29.25
C LEU A 42 -29.17 -3.81 -27.74
N PRO A 43 -29.24 -2.76 -26.89
CA PRO A 43 -29.40 -2.96 -25.45
C PRO A 43 -30.55 -3.84 -25.04
N PHE A 44 -31.68 -3.78 -25.76
CA PHE A 44 -32.85 -4.62 -25.52
C PHE A 44 -32.73 -6.04 -26.11
N GLU A 45 -31.78 -6.30 -27.00
CA GLU A 45 -31.49 -7.60 -27.59
C GLU A 45 -30.48 -8.43 -26.80
N LEU A 46 -29.83 -7.88 -25.75
CA LEU A 46 -28.81 -8.60 -24.97
C LEU A 46 -29.31 -9.92 -24.38
N ASN A 47 -30.61 -10.06 -24.16
CA ASN A 47 -31.22 -11.32 -23.71
C ASN A 47 -31.04 -12.47 -24.72
N LEU A 48 -30.74 -12.19 -26.00
CA LEU A 48 -30.46 -13.20 -27.01
C LEU A 48 -29.18 -13.96 -26.72
N LEU A 49 -28.21 -13.35 -26.01
CA LEU A 49 -26.97 -14.01 -25.58
C LEU A 49 -27.26 -15.27 -24.74
N ASN A 50 -28.28 -15.24 -23.87
CA ASN A 50 -28.68 -16.39 -23.04
C ASN A 50 -29.43 -17.48 -23.82
N ARG A 51 -29.76 -17.24 -25.09
CA ARG A 51 -30.44 -18.20 -25.98
C ARG A 51 -29.49 -18.83 -27.00
N VAL A 52 -28.19 -18.54 -26.95
CA VAL A 52 -27.21 -19.10 -27.86
C VAL A 52 -27.05 -20.60 -27.65
N CYS A 53 -26.94 -21.01 -26.39
CA CYS A 53 -26.81 -22.40 -25.99
C CYS A 53 -27.50 -22.61 -24.63
N ASP A 54 -28.28 -23.70 -24.53
CA ASP A 54 -29.11 -23.97 -23.31
C ASP A 54 -28.28 -24.19 -22.07
N ASP A 55 -27.04 -24.67 -22.20
CA ASP A 55 -26.09 -24.93 -21.10
C ASP A 55 -25.26 -23.73 -20.67
N PHE A 56 -25.46 -22.55 -21.31
CA PHE A 56 -24.68 -21.36 -21.02
C PHE A 56 -25.52 -20.22 -20.43
N MET A 57 -24.88 -19.43 -19.60
CA MET A 57 -25.32 -18.10 -19.20
C MET A 57 -24.42 -17.07 -19.86
N ALA A 58 -24.93 -15.84 -19.98
CA ALA A 58 -24.18 -14.76 -20.59
C ALA A 58 -24.31 -13.45 -19.83
N THR A 59 -23.27 -12.67 -19.86
CA THR A 59 -23.27 -11.25 -19.51
C THR A 59 -22.64 -10.46 -20.67
N GLY A 60 -23.14 -9.26 -20.93
CA GLY A 60 -22.59 -8.45 -22.02
C GLY A 60 -23.08 -7.02 -22.01
N VAL A 61 -22.42 -6.17 -22.81
CA VAL A 61 -22.67 -4.74 -22.92
C VAL A 61 -22.80 -4.36 -24.38
N SER A 62 -23.84 -3.61 -24.74
CA SER A 62 -24.01 -3.03 -26.07
C SER A 62 -23.19 -1.76 -26.23
N ALA A 63 -22.54 -1.60 -27.37
CA ALA A 63 -21.87 -0.35 -27.73
C ALA A 63 -22.84 0.71 -28.28
N VAL A 64 -24.05 0.30 -28.65
CA VAL A 64 -25.05 1.19 -29.23
C VAL A 64 -25.78 1.97 -28.13
N ASN A 65 -25.68 3.30 -28.19
CA ASN A 65 -26.43 4.17 -27.28
C ASN A 65 -27.73 4.62 -27.97
N ILE A 66 -28.86 4.21 -27.43
CA ILE A 66 -30.19 4.63 -27.88
C ILE A 66 -30.67 5.72 -26.92
N THR A 67 -30.41 7.00 -27.25
CA THR A 67 -30.84 8.13 -26.43
C THR A 67 -32.23 8.63 -26.76
N ASP A 68 -32.71 8.39 -28.00
CA ASP A 68 -33.98 8.92 -28.53
C ASP A 68 -34.82 7.86 -29.28
N ASP A 69 -34.75 6.59 -28.89
CA ASP A 69 -35.42 5.46 -29.55
C ASP A 69 -35.17 5.31 -31.08
N VAL A 70 -34.20 6.04 -31.61
CA VAL A 70 -33.83 6.04 -33.02
C VAL A 70 -32.42 5.52 -33.23
N LEU A 71 -32.29 4.38 -33.90
CA LEU A 71 -31.02 3.84 -34.33
C LEU A 71 -30.49 4.64 -35.53
N LYS A 72 -29.37 5.36 -35.33
CA LYS A 72 -28.64 6.02 -36.43
C LYS A 72 -27.54 5.11 -36.97
N GLY A 73 -27.73 4.49 -38.14
CA GLY A 73 -26.75 3.60 -38.77
C GLY A 73 -26.95 2.11 -38.43
N ARG A 74 -25.91 1.28 -38.73
CA ARG A 74 -25.91 -0.15 -38.37
C ARG A 74 -25.47 -0.35 -36.92
N PRO A 75 -26.01 -1.38 -36.22
CA PRO A 75 -25.46 -1.77 -34.94
C PRO A 75 -23.96 -2.09 -35.06
N TYR A 76 -23.19 -1.73 -34.04
CA TYR A 76 -21.72 -1.93 -34.01
C TYR A 76 -21.22 -2.27 -32.62
N GLY A 77 -20.05 -2.90 -32.56
CA GLY A 77 -19.33 -3.16 -31.31
C GLY A 77 -20.08 -4.08 -30.34
N GLY A 78 -19.85 -3.89 -29.08
CA GLY A 78 -20.39 -4.67 -27.97
C GLY A 78 -19.52 -5.86 -27.59
N THR A 79 -19.46 -6.17 -26.28
CA THR A 79 -18.68 -7.27 -25.71
C THR A 79 -19.57 -8.17 -24.84
N ALA A 80 -19.33 -9.49 -24.86
CA ALA A 80 -20.08 -10.45 -24.06
C ALA A 80 -19.18 -11.60 -23.57
N ILE A 81 -19.50 -12.15 -22.41
CA ILE A 81 -18.89 -13.36 -21.85
C ILE A 81 -19.99 -14.40 -21.66
N LEU A 82 -19.83 -15.54 -22.33
CA LEU A 82 -20.67 -16.72 -22.17
C LEU A 82 -19.93 -17.74 -21.30
N TYR A 83 -20.59 -18.32 -20.30
CA TYR A 83 -20.03 -19.32 -19.39
C TYR A 83 -21.03 -20.42 -19.08
N ARG A 84 -20.55 -21.64 -18.86
CA ARG A 84 -21.42 -22.79 -18.56
C ARG A 84 -22.29 -22.53 -17.32
N LYS A 85 -23.56 -22.89 -17.36
CA LYS A 85 -24.48 -22.78 -16.21
C LYS A 85 -23.99 -23.53 -14.97
N ALA A 86 -23.29 -24.66 -15.18
CA ALA A 86 -22.67 -25.41 -14.10
C ALA A 86 -21.67 -24.59 -13.25
N PHE A 87 -21.14 -23.49 -13.81
CA PHE A 87 -20.16 -22.61 -13.13
C PHE A 87 -20.79 -21.42 -12.42
N SER A 88 -22.12 -21.34 -12.37
CA SER A 88 -22.83 -20.19 -11.78
C SER A 88 -22.46 -19.92 -10.31
N SER A 89 -22.10 -20.96 -9.55
CA SER A 89 -21.60 -20.83 -8.16
C SER A 89 -20.16 -20.31 -8.07
N SER A 90 -19.39 -20.40 -9.16
CA SER A 90 -18.00 -19.98 -9.26
C SER A 90 -17.81 -18.65 -10.02
N VAL A 91 -18.88 -18.08 -10.56
CA VAL A 91 -18.86 -16.87 -11.38
C VAL A 91 -19.62 -15.72 -10.71
N CYS A 92 -18.98 -14.54 -10.64
CA CYS A 92 -19.64 -13.30 -10.22
C CYS A 92 -19.46 -12.24 -11.31
N VAL A 93 -20.58 -11.70 -11.82
CA VAL A 93 -20.56 -10.65 -12.84
C VAL A 93 -20.08 -9.34 -12.23
N VAL A 94 -19.13 -8.68 -12.90
CA VAL A 94 -18.60 -7.36 -12.54
C VAL A 94 -19.32 -6.30 -13.39
N ASP A 95 -19.89 -5.28 -12.76
CA ASP A 95 -20.55 -4.18 -13.45
C ASP A 95 -19.48 -3.24 -14.06
N CYS A 96 -19.38 -3.21 -15.38
CA CYS A 96 -18.48 -2.36 -16.13
C CYS A 96 -19.24 -1.14 -16.66
N ALA A 97 -18.78 0.06 -16.33
CA ALA A 97 -19.37 1.30 -16.84
C ALA A 97 -18.84 1.70 -18.24
N GLU A 98 -18.40 0.72 -19.04
CA GLU A 98 -17.73 0.90 -20.31
C GLU A 98 -18.36 0.01 -21.39
N SER A 99 -18.58 0.56 -22.59
CA SER A 99 -19.19 -0.17 -23.70
C SER A 99 -18.24 -1.12 -24.43
N ARG A 100 -16.93 -0.95 -24.26
CA ARG A 100 -15.88 -1.73 -24.95
C ARG A 100 -15.32 -2.88 -24.12
N MET A 101 -15.86 -3.11 -22.90
CA MET A 101 -15.43 -4.22 -22.06
C MET A 101 -16.54 -4.73 -21.16
N CYS A 102 -16.48 -6.01 -20.84
CA CYS A 102 -17.27 -6.65 -19.81
C CYS A 102 -16.40 -7.61 -19.00
N ALA A 103 -16.74 -7.89 -17.75
CA ALA A 103 -15.90 -8.69 -16.87
C ALA A 103 -16.72 -9.58 -15.94
N ILE A 104 -16.08 -10.70 -15.55
CA ILE A 104 -16.55 -11.61 -14.49
C ILE A 104 -15.40 -11.93 -13.54
N LYS A 105 -15.73 -12.31 -12.31
CA LYS A 105 -14.78 -12.93 -11.38
C LYS A 105 -14.99 -14.42 -11.38
N LEU A 106 -13.91 -15.19 -11.45
CA LEU A 106 -13.89 -16.65 -11.42
C LEU A 106 -13.23 -17.11 -10.12
N ALA A 107 -13.93 -17.91 -9.34
CA ALA A 107 -13.34 -18.60 -8.19
C ALA A 107 -12.69 -19.89 -8.67
N THR A 108 -11.37 -19.99 -8.51
CA THR A 108 -10.57 -21.14 -8.98
C THR A 108 -9.65 -21.66 -7.88
N SER A 109 -9.07 -22.84 -8.08
CA SER A 109 -8.01 -23.38 -7.20
C SER A 109 -6.78 -22.46 -7.10
N GLU A 110 -6.60 -21.58 -8.07
CA GLU A 110 -5.53 -20.56 -8.09
C GLU A 110 -5.95 -19.24 -7.39
N GLY A 111 -7.14 -19.19 -6.78
CA GLY A 111 -7.75 -18.03 -6.17
C GLY A 111 -8.75 -17.33 -7.08
N LEU A 112 -9.19 -16.14 -6.67
CA LEU A 112 -10.15 -15.35 -7.42
C LEU A 112 -9.45 -14.64 -8.59
N ILE A 113 -9.89 -14.92 -9.83
CA ILE A 113 -9.35 -14.35 -11.07
C ILE A 113 -10.38 -13.36 -11.63
N LEU A 114 -9.94 -12.15 -11.98
CA LEU A 114 -10.74 -11.22 -12.79
C LEU A 114 -10.53 -11.54 -14.27
N LEU A 115 -11.58 -11.98 -14.96
CA LEU A 115 -11.59 -12.18 -16.40
C LEU A 115 -12.26 -10.98 -17.07
N VAL A 116 -11.52 -10.28 -17.92
CA VAL A 116 -11.97 -9.09 -18.66
C VAL A 116 -11.98 -9.40 -20.14
N ASN A 117 -13.10 -9.19 -20.78
CA ASN A 117 -13.24 -9.23 -22.24
C ASN A 117 -13.16 -7.80 -22.78
N VAL A 118 -12.30 -7.57 -23.77
CA VAL A 118 -12.04 -6.22 -24.33
C VAL A 118 -12.24 -6.19 -25.84
N TYR A 119 -12.74 -5.05 -26.32
CA TYR A 119 -12.72 -4.65 -27.73
C TYR A 119 -12.08 -3.26 -27.83
N MET A 120 -10.78 -3.21 -28.12
CA MET A 120 -10.01 -1.98 -28.14
C MET A 120 -10.33 -1.11 -29.37
N PRO A 121 -10.10 0.22 -29.31
CA PRO A 121 -10.31 1.10 -30.45
C PRO A 121 -9.51 0.67 -31.68
N THR A 122 -10.05 0.96 -32.90
CA THR A 122 -9.32 0.80 -34.14
C THR A 122 -8.43 2.03 -34.39
N ASP A 123 -7.22 1.86 -34.94
CA ASP A 123 -6.29 2.94 -35.22
C ASP A 123 -6.73 3.73 -36.49
N VAL A 124 -7.41 4.86 -36.25
CA VAL A 124 -7.81 5.80 -37.32
C VAL A 124 -6.80 6.95 -37.50
N SER A 125 -5.58 6.78 -37.02
CA SER A 125 -4.45 7.73 -37.16
C SER A 125 -4.66 9.10 -36.51
N ASP A 126 -5.65 9.26 -35.63
CA ASP A 126 -5.86 10.47 -34.83
C ASP A 126 -5.27 10.32 -33.42
N THR A 127 -5.22 11.44 -32.67
CA THR A 127 -4.75 11.46 -31.28
C THR A 127 -5.81 10.93 -30.31
N ASP A 128 -7.08 11.06 -30.69
CA ASP A 128 -8.22 10.75 -29.81
C ASP A 128 -8.34 9.21 -29.65
N SER A 129 -8.04 8.40 -30.70
CA SER A 129 -8.00 6.94 -30.62
C SER A 129 -6.89 6.40 -29.71
N CYS A 130 -5.72 7.06 -29.68
CA CYS A 130 -4.66 6.72 -28.71
C CYS A 130 -5.04 7.06 -27.27
N GLU A 131 -5.70 8.21 -27.06
CA GLU A 131 -6.17 8.59 -25.73
C GLU A 131 -7.26 7.64 -25.22
N GLU A 132 -8.18 7.21 -26.10
CA GLU A 132 -9.20 6.21 -25.76
C GLU A 132 -8.56 4.86 -25.42
N TYR A 133 -7.54 4.42 -26.18
CA TYR A 133 -6.80 3.19 -25.92
C TYR A 133 -6.15 3.20 -24.52
N VAL A 134 -5.44 4.27 -24.18
CA VAL A 134 -4.80 4.45 -22.86
C VAL A 134 -5.86 4.52 -21.75
N ASP A 135 -7.01 5.15 -21.99
CA ASP A 135 -8.10 5.25 -21.00
C ASP A 135 -8.70 3.87 -20.68
N ILE A 136 -8.89 3.02 -21.70
CA ILE A 136 -9.37 1.65 -21.51
C ILE A 136 -8.35 0.81 -20.73
N CYS A 137 -7.05 0.87 -21.08
CA CYS A 137 -5.99 0.20 -20.30
C CYS A 137 -6.00 0.65 -18.82
N SER A 138 -6.14 1.95 -18.57
CA SER A 138 -6.23 2.48 -17.21
C SER A 138 -7.50 1.99 -16.46
N LYS A 139 -8.62 1.83 -17.16
CA LYS A 139 -9.87 1.28 -16.60
C LYS A 139 -9.75 -0.18 -16.24
N ILE A 140 -9.06 -0.99 -17.05
CA ILE A 140 -8.77 -2.41 -16.75
C ILE A 140 -7.97 -2.52 -15.45
N VAL A 141 -6.89 -1.73 -15.32
CA VAL A 141 -6.07 -1.72 -14.09
C VAL A 141 -6.89 -1.27 -12.89
N THR A 142 -7.69 -0.23 -13.05
CA THR A 142 -8.54 0.26 -11.95
C THR A 142 -9.56 -0.80 -11.53
N MET A 143 -10.17 -1.50 -12.48
CA MET A 143 -11.10 -2.58 -12.21
C MET A 143 -10.42 -3.75 -11.49
N PHE A 144 -9.20 -4.09 -11.89
CA PHE A 144 -8.40 -5.12 -11.21
C PHE A 144 -8.03 -4.71 -9.79
N VAL A 145 -7.54 -3.49 -9.60
CA VAL A 145 -7.20 -2.94 -8.26
C VAL A 145 -8.42 -2.81 -7.34
N ASP A 146 -9.59 -2.47 -7.91
CA ASP A 146 -10.85 -2.34 -7.15
C ASP A 146 -11.55 -3.70 -6.92
N SER A 147 -11.11 -4.76 -7.61
CA SER A 147 -11.63 -6.11 -7.42
C SER A 147 -10.92 -6.82 -6.26
N ASP A 148 -11.59 -7.84 -5.68
CA ASP A 148 -10.97 -8.74 -4.70
C ASP A 148 -10.11 -9.81 -5.37
N ALA A 149 -9.97 -9.76 -6.70
CA ALA A 149 -9.21 -10.73 -7.48
C ALA A 149 -7.71 -10.58 -7.22
N VAL A 150 -7.04 -11.71 -7.09
CA VAL A 150 -5.59 -11.79 -6.87
C VAL A 150 -4.83 -11.71 -8.20
N ARG A 151 -5.50 -12.13 -9.30
CA ARG A 151 -4.94 -12.26 -10.63
C ARG A 151 -5.93 -11.75 -11.67
N VAL A 152 -5.42 -11.36 -12.84
CA VAL A 152 -6.24 -10.89 -13.95
C VAL A 152 -5.91 -11.66 -15.23
N ILE A 153 -6.97 -11.92 -16.02
CA ILE A 153 -6.88 -12.34 -17.41
C ILE A 153 -7.63 -11.29 -18.23
N VAL A 154 -6.99 -10.72 -19.23
CA VAL A 154 -7.60 -9.82 -20.20
C VAL A 154 -7.52 -10.47 -21.57
N ALA A 155 -8.65 -10.74 -22.19
CA ALA A 155 -8.66 -11.36 -23.50
C ALA A 155 -9.64 -10.62 -24.43
N GLY A 156 -9.34 -10.60 -25.72
CA GLY A 156 -10.17 -9.91 -26.69
C GLY A 156 -9.39 -9.41 -27.90
N ASP A 157 -10.02 -8.53 -28.64
CA ASP A 157 -9.44 -7.84 -29.78
C ASP A 157 -8.74 -6.56 -29.30
N PHE A 158 -7.41 -6.59 -29.34
CA PHE A 158 -6.56 -5.47 -28.92
C PHE A 158 -6.28 -4.48 -30.04
N ASN A 159 -6.62 -4.78 -31.29
CA ASN A 159 -6.36 -3.92 -32.45
C ASN A 159 -4.91 -3.38 -32.54
N CYS A 160 -3.94 -4.10 -31.98
CA CYS A 160 -2.55 -3.66 -31.83
C CYS A 160 -1.59 -4.44 -32.75
N ARG A 161 -1.46 -4.00 -33.98
CA ARG A 161 -0.49 -4.61 -34.95
C ARG A 161 0.95 -4.27 -34.56
N PRO A 162 1.90 -5.22 -34.69
CA PRO A 162 3.32 -4.93 -34.48
C PRO A 162 3.80 -3.72 -35.29
N GLY A 163 4.57 -2.85 -34.66
CA GLY A 163 5.10 -1.62 -35.25
C GLY A 163 4.15 -0.43 -35.29
N THR A 164 2.90 -0.56 -34.84
CA THR A 164 1.93 0.55 -34.73
C THR A 164 2.02 1.30 -33.41
N ARG A 165 1.38 2.48 -33.34
CA ARG A 165 1.28 3.28 -32.11
C ARG A 165 0.58 2.50 -30.99
N PHE A 166 -0.46 1.73 -31.32
CA PHE A 166 -1.20 0.91 -30.36
C PHE A 166 -0.35 -0.22 -29.81
N HIS A 167 0.49 -0.84 -30.65
CA HIS A 167 1.40 -1.87 -30.19
C HIS A 167 2.40 -1.34 -29.15
N LYS A 168 2.87 -0.10 -29.32
CA LYS A 168 3.74 0.55 -28.34
C LYS A 168 3.02 0.79 -27.01
N ILE A 169 1.79 1.32 -27.07
CA ILE A 169 0.96 1.53 -25.85
C ILE A 169 0.66 0.19 -25.16
N TYR A 170 0.32 -0.84 -25.96
CA TYR A 170 0.07 -2.19 -25.47
C TYR A 170 1.30 -2.78 -24.77
N THR A 171 2.48 -2.67 -25.36
CA THR A 171 3.72 -3.18 -24.76
C THR A 171 4.08 -2.42 -23.48
N GLU A 172 3.94 -1.09 -23.48
CA GLU A 172 4.13 -0.27 -22.27
C GLU A 172 3.13 -0.65 -21.17
N PHE A 173 1.88 -0.93 -21.51
CA PHE A 173 0.85 -1.40 -20.59
C PHE A 173 1.22 -2.74 -19.96
N LEU A 174 1.70 -3.71 -20.74
CA LEU A 174 2.13 -5.02 -20.22
C LEU A 174 3.29 -4.88 -19.23
N VAL A 175 4.32 -4.11 -19.61
CA VAL A 175 5.51 -3.92 -18.76
C VAL A 175 5.19 -3.14 -17.47
N GLU A 176 4.37 -2.08 -17.56
CA GLU A 176 4.06 -1.23 -16.42
C GLU A 176 3.24 -1.96 -15.34
N HIS A 177 2.44 -2.97 -15.76
CA HIS A 177 1.53 -3.69 -14.87
C HIS A 177 1.90 -5.15 -14.64
N GLU A 178 3.12 -5.57 -15.01
CA GLU A 178 3.63 -6.94 -14.84
C GLU A 178 2.70 -8.00 -15.47
N LEU A 179 2.16 -7.67 -16.66
CA LEU A 179 1.30 -8.56 -17.43
C LEU A 179 2.09 -9.23 -18.54
N VAL A 180 1.67 -10.43 -18.95
CA VAL A 180 2.30 -11.23 -20.00
C VAL A 180 1.26 -11.62 -21.04
N CYS A 181 1.62 -11.50 -22.31
CA CYS A 181 0.83 -12.00 -23.42
C CYS A 181 1.04 -13.51 -23.56
N VAL A 182 0.01 -14.29 -23.22
CA VAL A 182 0.08 -15.77 -23.18
C VAL A 182 0.30 -16.36 -24.55
N ASP A 183 -0.46 -15.89 -25.53
CA ASP A 183 -0.40 -16.39 -26.91
C ASP A 183 0.96 -16.10 -27.54
N SER A 184 1.55 -14.93 -27.38
CA SER A 184 2.89 -14.62 -27.90
C SER A 184 4.00 -15.43 -27.21
N CYS A 185 3.80 -15.90 -25.99
CA CYS A 185 4.74 -16.82 -25.31
C CYS A 185 4.61 -18.28 -25.77
N ARG A 186 3.47 -18.68 -26.34
CA ARG A 186 3.14 -20.09 -26.64
C ARG A 186 3.02 -20.41 -28.13
N LEU A 187 2.76 -19.40 -28.97
CA LEU A 187 2.57 -19.55 -30.39
C LEU A 187 3.69 -18.85 -31.17
N GLN A 188 3.93 -19.33 -32.40
CA GLN A 188 4.81 -18.68 -33.38
C GLN A 188 4.00 -18.39 -34.63
N ASN A 189 4.02 -17.12 -35.12
CA ASN A 189 3.38 -16.70 -36.38
C ASN A 189 1.88 -17.05 -36.46
N ALA A 190 1.09 -16.63 -35.47
CA ALA A 190 -0.34 -16.87 -35.44
C ALA A 190 -1.11 -15.63 -35.91
N ASP A 191 -1.80 -15.74 -37.07
CA ASP A 191 -2.69 -14.70 -37.53
C ASP A 191 -4.11 -14.94 -36.99
N THR A 192 -4.64 -13.99 -36.26
CA THR A 192 -6.01 -14.03 -35.71
C THR A 192 -7.00 -13.22 -36.57
N PHE A 193 -6.53 -12.30 -37.36
CA PHE A 193 -7.31 -11.55 -38.37
C PHE A 193 -6.87 -11.89 -39.79
N ILE A 194 -7.85 -12.21 -40.67
CA ILE A 194 -7.66 -12.44 -42.08
C ILE A 194 -8.76 -11.70 -42.82
N SER A 195 -8.39 -10.67 -43.63
CA SER A 195 -9.37 -9.88 -44.36
C SER A 195 -10.20 -10.74 -45.31
N ASP A 196 -11.43 -10.30 -45.63
CA ASP A 196 -12.38 -11.03 -46.51
C ASP A 196 -11.78 -11.40 -47.89
N ASP A 197 -10.80 -10.60 -48.36
CA ASP A 197 -10.06 -10.86 -49.63
C ASP A 197 -8.83 -11.77 -49.44
N GLY A 198 -8.52 -12.16 -48.21
CA GLY A 198 -7.36 -12.99 -47.84
C GLY A 198 -5.99 -12.32 -47.99
N LEU A 199 -5.93 -11.04 -48.40
CA LEU A 199 -4.68 -10.35 -48.73
C LEU A 199 -4.00 -9.73 -47.51
N ARG A 200 -4.72 -9.52 -46.44
CA ARG A 200 -4.19 -8.90 -45.20
C ARG A 200 -4.39 -9.83 -44.01
N THR A 201 -3.30 -10.14 -43.34
CA THR A 201 -3.32 -10.92 -42.09
C THR A 201 -2.72 -10.12 -40.95
N SER A 202 -3.15 -10.39 -39.74
CA SER A 202 -2.63 -9.74 -38.57
C SER A 202 -2.91 -10.56 -37.30
N TRP A 203 -2.04 -10.43 -36.32
CA TRP A 203 -2.22 -11.00 -35.00
C TRP A 203 -2.61 -9.86 -34.04
N ILE A 204 -3.89 -9.71 -33.77
CA ILE A 204 -4.48 -8.59 -33.01
C ILE A 204 -5.40 -9.00 -31.88
N ASP A 205 -5.83 -10.27 -31.84
CA ASP A 205 -6.54 -10.85 -30.72
C ASP A 205 -5.52 -11.49 -29.78
N HIS A 206 -5.60 -11.18 -28.48
CA HIS A 206 -4.62 -11.63 -27.49
C HIS A 206 -5.30 -12.12 -26.22
N ILE A 207 -4.59 -12.99 -25.50
CA ILE A 207 -4.86 -13.38 -24.12
C ILE A 207 -3.70 -12.91 -23.26
N VAL A 208 -3.97 -11.98 -22.39
CA VAL A 208 -3.00 -11.36 -21.47
C VAL A 208 -3.32 -11.78 -20.04
N CYS A 209 -2.31 -12.10 -19.24
CA CYS A 209 -2.54 -12.48 -17.85
C CYS A 209 -1.48 -11.89 -16.89
N SER A 210 -1.78 -11.92 -15.61
CA SER A 210 -0.77 -11.70 -14.56
C SER A 210 0.35 -12.72 -14.71
N GLN A 211 1.60 -12.32 -14.58
CA GLN A 211 2.79 -13.16 -14.79
C GLN A 211 2.74 -14.47 -13.99
N SER A 212 2.16 -14.46 -12.79
CA SER A 212 1.97 -15.65 -11.95
C SER A 212 1.00 -16.69 -12.52
N LEU A 213 0.12 -16.31 -13.48
CA LEU A 213 -0.80 -17.23 -14.15
C LEU A 213 -0.21 -17.90 -15.40
N LEU A 214 0.88 -17.39 -15.97
CA LEU A 214 1.45 -17.94 -17.20
C LEU A 214 1.74 -19.46 -17.14
N PRO A 215 2.27 -20.03 -16.04
CA PRO A 215 2.49 -21.47 -15.93
C PRO A 215 1.19 -22.31 -15.91
N VAL A 216 0.06 -21.69 -15.55
CA VAL A 216 -1.26 -22.36 -15.49
C VAL A 216 -1.85 -22.59 -16.88
N PHE A 217 -1.45 -21.80 -17.87
CA PHE A 217 -1.85 -22.01 -19.26
C PHE A 217 -1.08 -23.19 -19.87
N THR A 218 -1.81 -24.27 -20.19
CA THR A 218 -1.20 -25.52 -20.66
C THR A 218 -1.22 -25.65 -22.18
N ASN A 219 -2.24 -25.11 -22.84
CA ASN A 219 -2.38 -25.15 -24.29
C ASN A 219 -2.97 -23.85 -24.83
N VAL A 220 -2.46 -23.38 -25.98
CA VAL A 220 -2.97 -22.21 -26.71
C VAL A 220 -3.04 -22.56 -28.18
N THR A 221 -4.16 -22.26 -28.84
CA THR A 221 -4.40 -22.61 -30.26
C THR A 221 -5.25 -21.57 -30.97
N VAL A 222 -5.05 -21.38 -32.27
CA VAL A 222 -5.93 -20.57 -33.15
C VAL A 222 -6.74 -21.53 -34.03
N SER A 223 -8.06 -21.32 -34.11
CA SER A 223 -8.98 -22.16 -34.88
C SER A 223 -9.24 -21.53 -36.26
N TYR A 224 -8.60 -22.05 -37.32
CA TYR A 224 -8.76 -21.54 -38.68
C TYR A 224 -9.99 -22.09 -39.43
N GLY A 225 -10.72 -23.06 -38.89
CA GLY A 225 -11.90 -23.65 -39.47
C GLY A 225 -13.19 -22.84 -39.39
N MET A 226 -13.20 -21.74 -38.58
CA MET A 226 -14.35 -20.86 -38.45
C MET A 226 -14.24 -19.67 -39.37
N ILE A 227 -15.22 -19.48 -40.26
CA ILE A 227 -15.12 -18.56 -41.41
C ILE A 227 -16.21 -17.47 -41.46
N CYS A 228 -17.14 -17.44 -40.43
CA CYS A 228 -18.24 -16.46 -40.44
C CYS A 228 -17.77 -15.04 -40.07
N SER A 229 -16.54 -14.89 -39.58
CA SER A 229 -15.89 -13.62 -39.29
C SER A 229 -14.52 -13.52 -39.95
N ASP A 230 -14.02 -12.33 -40.13
CA ASP A 230 -12.62 -12.04 -40.55
C ASP A 230 -11.62 -12.30 -39.38
N HIS A 231 -12.08 -12.54 -38.17
CA HIS A 231 -11.26 -13.00 -37.06
C HIS A 231 -11.30 -14.53 -36.89
N ARG A 232 -10.27 -15.07 -36.27
CA ARG A 232 -10.14 -16.50 -35.94
C ARG A 232 -10.15 -16.66 -34.42
N PRO A 233 -10.93 -17.62 -33.90
CA PRO A 233 -10.98 -17.84 -32.44
C PRO A 233 -9.61 -18.21 -31.89
N LEU A 234 -9.20 -17.51 -30.83
CA LEU A 234 -8.01 -17.80 -30.04
C LEU A 234 -8.43 -18.52 -28.75
N SER A 235 -7.96 -19.74 -28.58
CA SER A 235 -8.35 -20.62 -27.48
C SER A 235 -7.18 -20.90 -26.55
N ALA A 236 -7.46 -21.05 -25.25
CA ALA A 236 -6.48 -21.44 -24.25
C ALA A 236 -7.09 -22.40 -23.21
N VAL A 237 -6.25 -23.27 -22.64
CA VAL A 237 -6.62 -24.18 -21.56
C VAL A 237 -5.87 -23.77 -20.29
N LEU A 238 -6.63 -23.51 -19.22
CA LEU A 238 -6.08 -23.25 -17.89
C LEU A 238 -6.12 -24.51 -17.05
N GLY A 239 -4.98 -24.96 -16.55
CA GLY A 239 -4.82 -26.12 -15.66
C GLY A 239 -5.27 -25.83 -14.22
N CYS A 240 -6.45 -25.25 -14.06
CA CYS A 240 -7.05 -24.98 -12.75
C CYS A 240 -8.48 -25.51 -12.69
N SER A 241 -8.94 -25.85 -11.49
CA SER A 241 -10.34 -26.23 -11.22
C SER A 241 -11.13 -25.05 -10.68
N LEU A 242 -12.44 -25.02 -10.95
CA LEU A 242 -13.34 -24.04 -10.37
C LEU A 242 -13.71 -24.46 -8.94
N THR A 243 -13.82 -23.46 -8.07
CA THR A 243 -14.27 -23.59 -6.68
C THR A 243 -15.53 -22.76 -6.50
N SER A 244 -16.35 -23.05 -5.49
CA SER A 244 -17.53 -22.22 -5.21
C SER A 244 -17.08 -20.85 -4.68
N ILE A 245 -17.72 -19.76 -5.15
CA ILE A 245 -17.51 -18.43 -4.58
C ILE A 245 -17.84 -18.44 -3.08
N LEU A 246 -18.82 -19.22 -2.65
CA LEU A 246 -19.17 -19.39 -1.24
C LEU A 246 -18.03 -20.06 -0.46
N ASP A 247 -17.35 -21.06 -1.03
CA ASP A 247 -16.22 -21.75 -0.42
C ASP A 247 -14.96 -20.86 -0.42
N THR A 248 -14.83 -19.98 -1.39
CA THR A 248 -13.72 -19.01 -1.48
C THR A 248 -13.93 -17.82 -0.53
N ILE A 249 -15.17 -17.56 -0.11
CA ILE A 249 -15.58 -16.46 0.76
C ILE A 249 -15.80 -16.91 2.21
N GLN A 250 -16.02 -18.22 2.46
CA GLN A 250 -16.19 -18.73 3.82
C GLN A 250 -14.84 -19.20 4.40
N PRO A 251 -14.39 -18.62 5.53
CA PRO A 251 -13.42 -19.29 6.38
C PRO A 251 -14.12 -20.49 7.01
N GLY A 252 -13.45 -21.64 7.00
CA GLY A 252 -13.97 -22.85 7.64
C GLY A 252 -14.48 -22.58 9.05
N CYS A 253 -15.75 -22.86 9.27
CA CYS A 253 -16.39 -22.82 10.57
C CYS A 253 -15.86 -23.95 11.46
N ASN A 254 -14.76 -23.70 12.15
CA ASN A 254 -14.42 -24.45 13.35
C ASN A 254 -14.43 -23.48 14.52
N GLY A 255 -15.44 -23.59 15.37
CA GLY A 255 -15.50 -23.06 16.72
C GLY A 255 -15.16 -21.55 16.89
N VAL A 256 -15.92 -20.66 16.24
CA VAL A 256 -15.78 -19.22 16.51
C VAL A 256 -16.50 -18.91 17.81
N THR A 257 -15.74 -18.80 18.89
CA THR A 257 -16.19 -17.97 20.02
C THR A 257 -16.42 -16.56 19.49
N ASP A 258 -17.63 -16.04 19.65
CA ASP A 258 -18.01 -14.68 19.28
C ASP A 258 -17.01 -13.68 19.83
N LYS A 259 -16.11 -13.14 18.99
CA LYS A 259 -15.17 -12.10 19.41
C LYS A 259 -15.86 -10.74 19.35
N TYR A 260 -16.02 -10.11 20.51
CA TYR A 260 -16.52 -8.75 20.64
C TYR A 260 -15.35 -7.77 20.78
N TYR A 261 -15.46 -6.61 20.09
CA TYR A 261 -14.49 -5.54 20.21
C TYR A 261 -15.12 -4.28 20.79
N PRO A 262 -14.43 -3.54 21.69
CA PRO A 262 -14.92 -2.28 22.22
C PRO A 262 -14.98 -1.21 21.12
N CYS A 263 -16.13 -0.52 21.01
CA CYS A 263 -16.39 0.50 19.98
C CYS A 263 -16.11 1.91 20.53
N TRP A 264 -14.86 2.27 20.68
CA TRP A 264 -14.44 3.60 21.12
C TRP A 264 -14.86 4.76 20.18
N ASP A 265 -15.26 4.49 18.97
CA ASP A 265 -15.73 5.48 17.99
C ASP A 265 -17.20 5.88 18.19
N ARG A 266 -17.95 5.16 19.04
CA ARG A 266 -19.36 5.41 19.37
C ARG A 266 -19.58 5.91 20.80
N VAL A 267 -18.53 6.11 21.56
CA VAL A 267 -18.57 6.47 22.98
C VAL A 267 -18.96 7.94 23.14
N CYS A 268 -19.95 8.23 23.99
CA CYS A 268 -20.36 9.57 24.38
C CYS A 268 -19.59 10.06 25.64
N ASN A 269 -19.76 11.33 26.01
CA ASN A 269 -19.07 11.88 27.18
C ASN A 269 -19.51 11.19 28.48
N GLU A 270 -20.75 10.74 28.57
CA GLU A 270 -21.27 10.02 29.73
C GLU A 270 -20.61 8.63 29.89
N ASP A 271 -20.40 7.93 28.76
CA ASP A 271 -19.67 6.66 28.77
C ASP A 271 -18.23 6.84 29.23
N ILE A 272 -17.57 7.92 28.78
CA ILE A 272 -16.22 8.27 29.20
C ILE A 272 -16.18 8.50 30.72
N SER A 273 -17.12 9.28 31.25
CA SER A 273 -17.20 9.55 32.67
C SER A 273 -17.45 8.28 33.49
N ARG A 274 -18.36 7.43 33.04
CA ARG A 274 -18.61 6.11 33.65
C ARG A 274 -17.38 5.21 33.62
N TYR A 275 -16.67 5.19 32.46
CA TYR A 275 -15.42 4.46 32.33
C TYR A 275 -14.36 4.95 33.32
N GLN A 276 -14.17 6.27 33.46
CA GLN A 276 -13.23 6.85 34.41
C GLN A 276 -13.56 6.47 35.87
N CYS A 277 -14.82 6.65 36.29
CA CYS A 277 -15.26 6.29 37.61
C CYS A 277 -15.03 4.79 37.88
N ARG A 278 -15.42 3.92 36.95
CA ARG A 278 -15.24 2.47 37.13
C ARG A 278 -13.78 2.06 37.20
N LEU A 279 -12.94 2.66 36.35
CA LEU A 279 -11.50 2.38 36.32
C LEU A 279 -10.84 2.88 37.64
N ASP A 280 -11.18 4.06 38.10
CA ASP A 280 -10.66 4.62 39.34
C ASP A 280 -11.07 3.79 40.57
N GLU A 281 -12.31 3.28 40.60
CA GLU A 281 -12.77 2.33 41.62
C GLU A 281 -11.93 1.06 41.63
N LEU A 282 -11.74 0.42 40.49
CA LEU A 282 -10.93 -0.80 40.37
C LEU A 282 -9.46 -0.58 40.74
N LEU A 283 -8.88 0.53 40.29
CA LEU A 283 -7.48 0.88 40.59
C LEU A 283 -7.28 1.24 42.08
N SER A 284 -8.30 1.74 42.78
CA SER A 284 -8.21 2.02 44.21
C SER A 284 -8.00 0.77 45.05
N ALA A 285 -8.43 -0.39 44.55
CA ALA A 285 -8.24 -1.69 45.21
C ALA A 285 -6.87 -2.35 44.89
N VAL A 286 -6.07 -1.74 44.01
CA VAL A 286 -4.75 -2.27 43.64
C VAL A 286 -3.70 -1.80 44.64
N ASN A 287 -3.21 -2.73 45.45
CA ASN A 287 -2.13 -2.44 46.40
C ASN A 287 -0.81 -2.23 45.63
N ILE A 288 -0.12 -1.14 46.00
CA ILE A 288 1.23 -0.84 45.52
C ILE A 288 2.21 -1.65 46.38
N PRO A 289 3.10 -2.47 45.79
CA PRO A 289 4.05 -3.27 46.59
C PRO A 289 5.04 -2.37 47.36
N ALA A 290 5.01 -2.45 48.68
CA ALA A 290 5.82 -1.59 49.57
C ALA A 290 7.33 -1.85 49.36
N ASP A 291 7.70 -3.11 49.12
CA ASP A 291 9.11 -3.54 48.94
C ASP A 291 9.72 -2.91 47.70
N LEU A 292 8.95 -2.75 46.61
CA LEU A 292 9.39 -2.07 45.40
C LEU A 292 9.54 -0.54 45.59
N LEU A 293 8.72 0.09 46.46
CA LEU A 293 8.83 1.53 46.75
C LEU A 293 10.11 1.89 47.48
N SER A 294 10.57 1.01 48.35
CA SER A 294 11.78 1.21 49.18
C SER A 294 13.06 0.78 48.47
N CYS A 295 12.95 0.08 47.35
CA CYS A 295 14.10 -0.46 46.63
C CYS A 295 14.77 0.59 45.71
N ASN A 296 16.09 0.73 45.84
CA ASN A 296 16.92 1.59 44.97
C ASN A 296 17.62 0.85 43.83
N GLY A 297 17.18 -0.35 43.52
CA GLY A 297 17.78 -1.19 42.45
C GLY A 297 18.94 -2.09 42.89
N GLU A 298 19.38 -2.00 44.12
CA GLU A 298 20.40 -2.85 44.71
C GLU A 298 19.72 -3.90 45.63
N CYS A 299 19.04 -4.85 45.06
CA CYS A 299 18.32 -5.88 45.81
C CYS A 299 19.12 -7.16 45.89
N SER A 300 19.10 -7.79 47.09
CA SER A 300 19.62 -9.14 47.30
C SER A 300 18.74 -10.23 46.70
N ASP A 301 17.46 -9.96 46.47
CA ASP A 301 16.46 -10.91 45.95
C ASP A 301 15.72 -10.39 44.71
N LEU A 302 16.42 -10.42 43.56
CA LEU A 302 15.87 -9.98 42.28
C LEU A 302 14.67 -10.83 41.81
N CYS A 303 14.56 -12.09 42.23
CA CYS A 303 13.49 -13.00 41.77
C CYS A 303 12.15 -12.62 42.39
N GLU A 304 12.14 -12.29 43.69
CA GLU A 304 10.94 -11.88 44.41
C GLU A 304 10.40 -10.54 43.88
N HIS A 305 11.28 -9.55 43.70
CA HIS A 305 10.91 -8.25 43.15
C HIS A 305 10.35 -8.34 41.72
N ARG A 306 10.90 -9.19 40.86
CA ARG A 306 10.35 -9.43 39.51
C ARG A 306 8.94 -9.97 39.56
N SER A 307 8.69 -10.96 40.43
CA SER A 307 7.34 -11.50 40.62
C SER A 307 6.35 -10.44 41.10
N LEU A 308 6.77 -9.54 41.99
CA LEU A 308 5.94 -8.41 42.44
C LEU A 308 5.63 -7.44 41.28
N VAL A 309 6.59 -7.16 40.41
CA VAL A 309 6.39 -6.32 39.20
C VAL A 309 5.38 -6.97 38.25
N ASP A 310 5.48 -8.30 38.04
CA ASP A 310 4.54 -9.06 37.20
C ASP A 310 3.11 -8.99 37.72
N MET A 311 2.94 -9.31 39.01
CA MET A 311 1.63 -9.26 39.67
C MET A 311 1.02 -7.84 39.64
N TYR A 312 1.83 -6.83 39.86
CA TYR A 312 1.37 -5.43 39.83
C TYR A 312 0.92 -5.01 38.43
N TYR A 313 1.68 -5.38 37.39
CA TYR A 313 1.34 -5.14 35.98
C TYR A 313 0.03 -5.83 35.58
N ASP A 314 -0.10 -7.12 35.88
CA ASP A 314 -1.29 -7.89 35.50
C ASP A 314 -2.56 -7.34 36.18
N LYS A 315 -2.47 -6.86 37.44
CA LYS A 315 -3.58 -6.18 38.12
C LYS A 315 -3.97 -4.88 37.41
N ILE A 316 -3.01 -4.02 37.02
CA ILE A 316 -3.30 -2.77 36.33
C ILE A 316 -4.00 -3.06 34.95
N ILE A 317 -3.47 -3.99 34.17
CA ILE A 317 -4.07 -4.34 32.88
C ILE A 317 -5.44 -4.97 33.04
N SER A 318 -5.63 -5.84 34.03
CA SER A 318 -6.94 -6.43 34.36
C SER A 318 -7.99 -5.37 34.70
N CYS A 319 -7.63 -4.33 35.46
CA CYS A 319 -8.53 -3.21 35.76
C CYS A 319 -8.97 -2.47 34.50
N ILE A 320 -8.02 -2.19 33.56
CA ILE A 320 -8.32 -1.49 32.30
C ILE A 320 -9.25 -2.34 31.44
N VAL A 321 -8.98 -3.65 31.32
CA VAL A 321 -9.80 -4.57 30.53
C VAL A 321 -11.19 -4.67 31.12
N THR A 322 -11.31 -4.90 32.45
CA THR A 322 -12.59 -5.02 33.14
C THR A 322 -13.42 -3.73 33.04
N ALA A 323 -12.82 -2.56 33.25
CA ALA A 323 -13.53 -1.29 33.08
C ALA A 323 -14.01 -1.08 31.64
N THR A 324 -13.16 -1.41 30.67
CA THR A 324 -13.52 -1.33 29.23
C THR A 324 -14.68 -2.27 28.93
N GLU A 325 -14.63 -3.49 29.44
CA GLU A 325 -15.65 -4.50 29.20
C GLU A 325 -17.00 -4.17 29.81
N ASN A 326 -17.02 -3.52 30.96
CA ASN A 326 -18.24 -3.21 31.69
C ASN A 326 -18.97 -1.98 31.16
N VAL A 327 -18.24 -1.02 30.53
CA VAL A 327 -18.80 0.29 30.19
C VAL A 327 -18.85 0.55 28.71
N ILE A 328 -17.82 0.12 27.96
CA ILE A 328 -17.70 0.50 26.57
C ILE A 328 -18.57 -0.40 25.67
N PRO A 329 -19.41 0.18 24.77
CA PRO A 329 -20.22 -0.58 23.84
C PRO A 329 -19.39 -1.57 23.03
N ARG A 330 -19.87 -2.81 22.89
CA ARG A 330 -19.16 -3.88 22.15
C ARG A 330 -19.83 -4.14 20.82
N ARG A 331 -19.04 -4.42 19.83
CA ARG A 331 -19.48 -4.87 18.51
C ARG A 331 -19.03 -6.31 18.27
N LYS A 332 -19.99 -7.17 17.90
CA LYS A 332 -19.71 -8.50 17.37
C LYS A 332 -18.98 -8.34 16.03
N ILE A 333 -17.94 -9.12 15.77
CA ILE A 333 -17.40 -9.26 14.42
C ILE A 333 -18.40 -10.08 13.62
N CYS A 334 -19.34 -9.41 12.96
CA CYS A 334 -20.05 -10.02 11.85
C CYS A 334 -19.10 -9.95 10.66
N GLY A 335 -18.84 -11.09 10.02
CA GLY A 335 -18.16 -11.13 8.72
C GLY A 335 -18.87 -10.15 7.78
N ASN A 336 -18.13 -9.46 6.93
CA ASN A 336 -18.52 -8.37 6.03
C ASN A 336 -20.04 -8.23 5.86
N GLU A 337 -20.71 -7.49 6.76
CA GLU A 337 -22.03 -6.93 6.45
C GLU A 337 -21.81 -6.05 5.22
N HIS A 338 -22.36 -6.45 4.09
CA HIS A 338 -22.47 -5.60 2.93
C HIS A 338 -23.33 -4.40 3.32
N ASN A 339 -22.70 -3.35 3.83
CA ASN A 339 -23.37 -2.09 4.14
C ASN A 339 -23.89 -1.52 2.83
N VAL A 340 -25.18 -1.78 2.56
CA VAL A 340 -25.87 -1.21 1.40
C VAL A 340 -25.95 0.29 1.64
N THR A 341 -25.30 1.08 0.79
CA THR A 341 -25.37 2.54 0.86
C THR A 341 -26.83 3.01 0.79
N GLY A 342 -27.26 3.83 1.74
CA GLY A 342 -28.67 4.26 1.85
C GLY A 342 -29.56 3.26 2.59
N TRP A 343 -28.99 2.30 3.32
CA TRP A 343 -29.77 1.32 4.09
C TRP A 343 -30.71 2.01 5.09
N ALA A 344 -30.21 2.89 5.95
CA ALA A 344 -31.00 3.56 6.96
C ALA A 344 -32.13 4.43 6.37
N ASP A 345 -31.88 5.07 5.22
CA ASP A 345 -32.84 6.02 4.65
C ASP A 345 -33.92 5.34 3.78
N TYR A 346 -33.62 4.20 3.17
CA TYR A 346 -34.49 3.62 2.13
C TYR A 346 -34.90 2.17 2.35
N VAL A 347 -34.14 1.41 3.16
CA VAL A 347 -34.25 -0.05 3.23
C VAL A 347 -34.69 -0.55 4.61
N GLU A 348 -34.19 0.04 5.69
CA GLU A 348 -34.32 -0.45 7.06
C GLU A 348 -35.78 -0.65 7.48
N GLU A 349 -36.63 0.38 7.34
CA GLU A 349 -38.05 0.31 7.66
C GLU A 349 -38.73 -0.80 6.86
N LYS A 350 -38.46 -0.90 5.55
CA LYS A 350 -39.07 -1.91 4.69
C LYS A 350 -38.56 -3.32 4.98
N HIS A 351 -37.31 -3.43 5.44
CA HIS A 351 -36.76 -4.69 5.91
C HIS A 351 -37.46 -5.18 7.17
N ASP A 352 -37.68 -4.27 8.14
CA ASP A 352 -38.33 -4.64 9.41
C ASP A 352 -39.79 -5.03 9.19
N ILE A 353 -40.53 -4.31 8.35
CA ILE A 353 -41.90 -4.67 7.94
C ILE A 353 -41.90 -6.04 7.26
N ALA A 354 -40.98 -6.28 6.33
CA ALA A 354 -40.91 -7.56 5.63
C ALA A 354 -40.55 -8.73 6.57
N ARG A 355 -39.69 -8.47 7.57
CA ARG A 355 -39.30 -9.44 8.59
C ARG A 355 -40.46 -9.79 9.52
N GLN A 356 -41.18 -8.77 10.00
CA GLN A 356 -42.37 -8.97 10.85
C GLN A 356 -43.46 -9.72 10.10
N ALA A 357 -43.79 -9.33 8.85
CA ALA A 357 -44.75 -9.99 8.02
C ALA A 357 -44.39 -11.46 7.73
N PHE A 358 -43.10 -11.74 7.57
CA PHE A 358 -42.62 -13.11 7.38
C PHE A 358 -42.71 -13.94 8.66
N LEU A 359 -42.39 -13.39 9.82
CA LEU A 359 -42.52 -14.08 11.11
C LEU A 359 -43.99 -14.39 11.41
N GLN A 360 -44.87 -13.41 11.18
CA GLN A 360 -46.34 -13.63 11.35
C GLN A 360 -46.86 -14.73 10.42
N TRP A 361 -46.47 -14.69 9.13
CA TRP A 361 -46.84 -15.71 8.17
C TRP A 361 -46.33 -17.10 8.56
N CYS A 362 -45.16 -17.21 9.16
CA CYS A 362 -44.64 -18.47 9.71
C CYS A 362 -45.45 -18.95 10.92
N HIS A 363 -45.84 -18.04 11.84
CA HIS A 363 -46.66 -18.32 13.01
C HIS A 363 -48.04 -18.81 12.60
N ASP A 364 -48.64 -18.24 11.55
CA ASP A 364 -49.94 -18.59 11.02
C ASP A 364 -49.93 -19.92 10.21
N GLY A 365 -48.87 -20.71 10.29
CA GLY A 365 -48.75 -22.01 9.64
C GLY A 365 -48.45 -21.98 8.13
N LYS A 366 -47.90 -20.88 7.64
CA LYS A 366 -47.45 -20.67 6.24
C LYS A 366 -48.55 -20.89 5.19
N PRO A 367 -49.71 -20.25 5.30
CA PRO A 367 -50.79 -20.42 4.33
C PRO A 367 -50.33 -20.00 2.93
N ARG A 368 -50.71 -20.75 1.89
CA ARG A 368 -50.33 -20.44 0.49
C ARG A 368 -51.27 -19.40 -0.16
N LEU A 369 -52.36 -19.04 0.46
CA LEU A 369 -53.35 -18.07 0.01
C LEU A 369 -53.90 -17.30 1.21
N GLY A 370 -54.46 -16.11 0.96
CA GLY A 370 -55.08 -15.29 2.00
C GLY A 370 -54.32 -14.00 2.32
N PRO A 371 -54.92 -13.15 3.21
CA PRO A 371 -54.35 -11.80 3.52
C PRO A 371 -52.94 -11.84 4.09
N GLY A 372 -52.62 -12.79 4.95
CA GLY A 372 -51.29 -12.95 5.56
C GLY A 372 -50.22 -13.29 4.54
N TYR A 373 -50.51 -14.19 3.60
CA TYR A 373 -49.61 -14.50 2.49
C TYR A 373 -49.38 -13.29 1.57
N LEU A 374 -50.46 -12.57 1.20
CA LEU A 374 -50.37 -11.39 0.36
C LEU A 374 -49.59 -10.26 1.05
N HIS A 375 -49.72 -10.08 2.35
CA HIS A 375 -48.96 -9.10 3.12
C HIS A 375 -47.48 -9.43 3.16
N MET A 376 -47.10 -10.66 3.45
CA MET A 376 -45.73 -11.15 3.42
C MET A 376 -45.12 -10.99 2.02
N TYR A 377 -45.85 -11.37 0.98
CA TYR A 377 -45.36 -11.26 -0.41
C TYR A 377 -45.15 -9.82 -0.84
N ARG A 378 -46.09 -8.90 -0.55
CA ARG A 378 -45.98 -7.47 -0.89
C ARG A 378 -44.86 -6.76 -0.12
N SER A 379 -44.74 -6.99 1.18
CA SER A 379 -43.68 -6.40 2.02
C SER A 379 -42.31 -6.87 1.57
N ARG A 380 -42.15 -8.15 1.22
CA ARG A 380 -40.92 -8.71 0.68
C ARG A 380 -40.57 -8.14 -0.70
N ALA A 381 -41.56 -7.89 -1.54
CA ALA A 381 -41.38 -7.24 -2.84
C ALA A 381 -40.93 -5.79 -2.68
N ALA A 382 -41.52 -5.04 -1.75
CA ALA A 382 -41.13 -3.66 -1.43
C ALA A 382 -39.70 -3.57 -0.90
N PHE A 383 -39.29 -4.47 0.00
CA PHE A 383 -37.94 -4.61 0.49
C PHE A 383 -36.93 -4.87 -0.65
N LYS A 384 -37.25 -5.86 -1.52
CA LYS A 384 -36.40 -6.16 -2.69
C LYS A 384 -36.27 -4.98 -3.65
N GLN A 385 -37.38 -4.21 -3.84
CA GLN A 385 -37.38 -3.01 -4.68
C GLN A 385 -36.47 -1.91 -4.09
N ALA A 386 -36.53 -1.68 -2.77
CA ALA A 386 -35.69 -0.73 -2.07
C ALA A 386 -34.20 -1.11 -2.17
N LEU A 387 -33.88 -2.39 -2.00
CA LEU A 387 -32.50 -2.89 -2.21
C LEU A 387 -31.99 -2.65 -3.63
N ARG A 388 -32.84 -2.94 -4.64
CA ARG A 388 -32.49 -2.69 -6.06
C ARG A 388 -32.29 -1.21 -6.32
N PHE A 389 -33.10 -0.34 -5.74
CA PHE A 389 -32.97 1.11 -5.84
C PHE A 389 -31.61 1.56 -5.26
N CYS A 390 -31.27 1.14 -4.05
CA CYS A 390 -29.99 1.49 -3.42
C CYS A 390 -28.78 0.98 -4.23
N LYS A 391 -28.85 -0.26 -4.73
CA LYS A 391 -27.79 -0.83 -5.57
C LYS A 391 -27.60 -0.04 -6.88
N ARG A 392 -28.70 0.29 -7.59
CA ARG A 392 -28.67 1.05 -8.85
C ARG A 392 -28.18 2.50 -8.66
N ASN A 393 -28.51 3.12 -7.51
CA ASN A 393 -28.18 4.52 -7.22
C ASN A 393 -27.01 4.67 -6.26
N LYS A 394 -26.19 3.63 -6.04
CA LYS A 394 -25.11 3.60 -5.06
C LYS A 394 -24.18 4.83 -5.12
N GLU A 395 -23.69 5.18 -6.29
CA GLU A 395 -22.79 6.34 -6.46
C GLU A 395 -23.48 7.66 -6.15
N ARG A 396 -24.75 7.81 -6.51
CA ARG A 396 -25.53 9.02 -6.21
C ARG A 396 -25.75 9.13 -4.70
N LEU A 397 -26.20 8.07 -4.06
CA LEU A 397 -26.42 8.04 -2.60
C LEU A 397 -25.12 8.29 -1.82
N GLN A 398 -23.98 7.78 -2.29
CA GLN A 398 -22.68 8.10 -1.70
C GLN A 398 -22.31 9.59 -1.85
N ALA A 399 -22.56 10.16 -3.02
CA ALA A 399 -22.31 11.58 -3.28
C ALA A 399 -23.20 12.48 -2.42
N ASP A 400 -24.49 12.12 -2.27
CA ASP A 400 -25.45 12.84 -1.42
C ASP A 400 -25.05 12.77 0.07
N ALA A 401 -24.64 11.61 0.57
CA ALA A 401 -24.14 11.42 1.94
C ALA A 401 -22.86 12.25 2.21
N LEU A 402 -21.94 12.31 1.23
CA LEU A 402 -20.75 13.17 1.32
C LEU A 402 -21.12 14.66 1.32
N ALA A 403 -22.09 15.07 0.50
CA ALA A 403 -22.55 16.45 0.46
C ALA A 403 -23.22 16.85 1.79
N LEU A 404 -24.03 15.98 2.38
CA LEU A 404 -24.70 16.21 3.66
C LEU A 404 -23.67 16.34 4.79
N SER A 405 -22.71 15.41 4.91
CA SER A 405 -21.66 15.49 5.95
C SER A 405 -20.74 16.69 5.78
N TYR A 406 -20.47 17.11 4.54
CA TYR A 406 -19.71 18.33 4.26
C TYR A 406 -20.47 19.61 4.69
N ASN A 407 -21.77 19.70 4.37
CA ASN A 407 -22.61 20.85 4.71
C ASN A 407 -22.85 20.96 6.22
N ASN A 408 -22.96 19.84 6.94
CA ASN A 408 -23.13 19.78 8.39
C ASN A 408 -21.81 20.01 9.16
N VAL A 409 -20.72 20.34 8.46
CA VAL A 409 -19.39 20.58 9.04
C VAL A 409 -18.85 19.39 9.84
N ASP A 410 -19.37 18.18 9.61
CA ASP A 410 -18.85 16.96 10.22
C ASP A 410 -17.63 16.45 9.45
N ALA A 411 -16.48 17.06 9.73
CA ALA A 411 -15.21 16.73 9.07
C ALA A 411 -14.83 15.26 9.25
N LYS A 412 -15.10 14.64 10.41
CA LYS A 412 -14.75 13.24 10.71
C LYS A 412 -15.56 12.29 9.83
N LYS A 413 -16.88 12.47 9.76
CA LYS A 413 -17.79 11.66 8.93
C LYS A 413 -17.51 11.85 7.45
N PHE A 414 -17.28 13.11 7.03
CA PHE A 414 -16.93 13.44 5.65
C PHE A 414 -15.65 12.71 5.20
N TRP A 415 -14.54 12.88 5.92
CA TRP A 415 -13.27 12.25 5.52
C TRP A 415 -13.28 10.74 5.66
N LYS A 416 -14.02 10.17 6.61
CA LYS A 416 -14.25 8.72 6.71
C LYS A 416 -14.98 8.22 5.46
N GLY A 417 -16.03 8.90 5.01
CA GLY A 417 -16.77 8.59 3.79
C GLY A 417 -15.90 8.70 2.53
N VAL A 418 -15.11 9.78 2.41
CA VAL A 418 -14.16 9.97 1.30
C VAL A 418 -13.11 8.86 1.29
N THR A 419 -12.53 8.53 2.44
CA THR A 419 -11.51 7.47 2.55
C THR A 419 -12.09 6.11 2.20
N THR A 420 -13.32 5.81 2.62
CA THR A 420 -14.03 4.58 2.27
C THR A 420 -14.31 4.51 0.76
N ALA A 421 -14.71 5.62 0.15
CA ALA A 421 -14.92 5.69 -1.30
C ALA A 421 -13.61 5.66 -2.09
N ALA A 422 -12.53 6.27 -1.57
CA ALA A 422 -11.20 6.30 -2.18
C ALA A 422 -10.44 4.97 -1.98
N ASN A 423 -10.55 4.37 -0.81
CA ASN A 423 -9.94 3.09 -0.46
C ASN A 423 -11.02 2.01 -0.48
N ARG A 424 -11.48 1.61 -1.65
CA ARG A 424 -12.08 0.28 -1.77
C ARG A 424 -10.94 -0.70 -1.53
N LYS A 425 -10.82 -1.19 -0.29
CA LYS A 425 -9.87 -2.24 0.06
C LYS A 425 -10.24 -3.46 -0.75
N ALA A 426 -9.48 -3.73 -1.79
CA ALA A 426 -9.29 -5.10 -2.23
C ALA A 426 -8.47 -5.76 -1.10
N THR A 427 -9.12 -6.43 -0.18
CA THR A 427 -8.46 -7.48 0.60
C THR A 427 -8.31 -8.64 -0.37
N ALA A 428 -7.22 -8.66 -1.12
CA ALA A 428 -6.85 -9.83 -1.88
C ALA A 428 -6.67 -10.96 -0.86
N ASN A 429 -7.61 -11.91 -0.82
CA ASN A 429 -7.44 -13.15 -0.07
C ASN A 429 -6.37 -13.95 -0.80
N VAL A 430 -5.12 -13.77 -0.37
CA VAL A 430 -3.99 -14.53 -0.90
C VAL A 430 -4.03 -15.91 -0.26
N ASN A 431 -4.55 -16.90 -1.00
CA ASN A 431 -4.69 -18.28 -0.51
C ASN A 431 -3.39 -19.11 -0.66
N LYS A 432 -2.33 -18.56 -1.30
CA LYS A 432 -1.05 -19.23 -1.50
C LYS A 432 0.11 -18.26 -1.42
N ILE A 433 1.07 -18.53 -0.56
CA ILE A 433 2.33 -17.76 -0.44
C ILE A 433 3.49 -18.75 -0.34
N SER A 434 4.50 -18.59 -1.19
CA SER A 434 5.72 -19.42 -1.18
C SER A 434 5.44 -20.94 -1.07
N GLY A 435 4.43 -21.40 -1.79
CA GLY A 435 4.04 -22.82 -1.79
C GLY A 435 3.08 -23.24 -0.66
N ALA A 436 2.94 -22.47 0.42
CA ALA A 436 1.97 -22.73 1.48
C ALA A 436 0.55 -22.37 1.04
N VAL A 437 -0.43 -23.23 1.29
CA VAL A 437 -1.84 -23.07 0.92
C VAL A 437 -2.71 -23.15 2.17
N GLY A 438 -3.68 -22.23 2.29
CA GLY A 438 -4.61 -22.14 3.42
C GLY A 438 -4.06 -21.31 4.58
N GLU A 439 -4.96 -20.69 5.37
CA GLU A 439 -4.61 -19.69 6.38
C GLU A 439 -3.60 -20.20 7.43
N GLN A 440 -3.81 -21.41 7.96
CA GLN A 440 -2.94 -21.97 8.98
C GLN A 440 -1.54 -22.27 8.43
N ASN A 441 -1.43 -22.87 7.23
CA ASN A 441 -0.15 -23.18 6.61
C ASN A 441 0.64 -21.93 6.24
N ILE A 442 -0.05 -20.90 5.73
CA ILE A 442 0.56 -19.61 5.44
C ILE A 442 1.01 -18.93 6.74
N CYS A 443 0.21 -18.99 7.81
CA CYS A 443 0.59 -18.45 9.11
C CYS A 443 1.83 -19.15 9.67
N ASN A 444 1.91 -20.46 9.58
CA ASN A 444 3.07 -21.26 10.00
C ASN A 444 4.31 -20.97 9.14
N MET A 445 4.14 -20.82 7.83
CA MET A 445 5.21 -20.41 6.92
C MET A 445 5.77 -19.05 7.31
N TRP A 446 4.90 -18.04 7.59
CA TRP A 446 5.33 -16.75 8.07
C TRP A 446 6.05 -16.81 9.41
N CYS A 447 5.56 -17.63 10.34
CA CYS A 447 6.22 -17.86 11.63
C CYS A 447 7.66 -18.35 11.44
N ASN A 448 7.86 -19.36 10.59
CA ASN A 448 9.19 -19.91 10.30
C ASN A 448 10.08 -18.87 9.59
N HIS A 449 9.54 -18.13 8.62
CA HIS A 449 10.27 -17.08 7.90
C HIS A 449 10.76 -15.99 8.85
N PHE A 450 9.88 -15.46 9.73
CA PHE A 450 10.28 -14.40 10.66
C PHE A 450 11.13 -14.92 11.81
N ARG A 451 10.94 -16.15 12.27
CA ARG A 451 11.83 -16.79 13.26
C ARG A 451 13.26 -16.85 12.73
N GLN A 452 13.44 -17.27 11.47
CA GLN A 452 14.77 -17.30 10.85
C GLN A 452 15.34 -15.90 10.66
N LEU A 453 14.52 -14.93 10.22
CA LEU A 453 14.97 -13.56 9.97
C LEU A 453 15.43 -12.87 11.26
N TYR A 454 14.65 -12.98 12.33
CA TYR A 454 14.90 -12.33 13.62
C TYR A 454 15.85 -13.11 14.54
N ASN A 455 16.46 -14.18 14.06
CA ASN A 455 17.54 -14.93 14.71
C ASN A 455 18.68 -15.23 13.71
N SER A 456 18.91 -14.30 12.76
CA SER A 456 19.90 -14.50 11.69
C SER A 456 21.28 -13.94 12.00
N VAL A 457 21.44 -13.24 13.12
CA VAL A 457 22.70 -12.61 13.55
C VAL A 457 23.28 -13.38 14.73
N HIS A 458 24.55 -13.78 14.63
CA HIS A 458 25.27 -14.39 15.75
C HIS A 458 25.68 -13.32 16.76
N THR A 459 25.25 -13.46 18.02
CA THR A 459 25.35 -12.38 19.00
C THR A 459 26.07 -12.75 20.29
N ASP A 460 26.52 -14.00 20.49
CA ASP A 460 27.00 -14.50 21.77
C ASP A 460 28.27 -13.74 22.28
N SER A 461 29.25 -13.53 21.38
CA SER A 461 30.46 -12.77 21.72
C SER A 461 30.19 -11.30 22.04
N ASP A 462 29.28 -10.68 21.25
CA ASP A 462 28.90 -9.28 21.45
C ASP A 462 28.11 -9.11 22.76
N LYS A 463 27.33 -10.11 23.13
CA LYS A 463 26.60 -10.16 24.40
C LYS A 463 27.53 -10.17 25.59
N CYS A 464 28.54 -11.03 25.59
CA CYS A 464 29.56 -11.10 26.65
C CYS A 464 30.30 -9.74 26.76
N ALA A 465 30.79 -9.20 25.64
CA ALA A 465 31.48 -7.91 25.62
C ALA A 465 30.62 -6.76 26.15
N PHE A 466 29.29 -6.77 25.84
CA PHE A 466 28.37 -5.77 26.36
C PHE A 466 28.24 -5.84 27.89
N TYR A 467 28.03 -7.05 28.46
CA TYR A 467 27.88 -7.18 29.90
C TYR A 467 29.21 -6.87 30.66
N ASP A 468 30.36 -7.22 30.10
CA ASP A 468 31.66 -6.84 30.64
C ASP A 468 31.83 -5.31 30.66
N THR A 469 31.43 -4.62 29.61
CA THR A 469 31.43 -3.15 29.56
C THR A 469 30.45 -2.56 30.57
N ALA A 470 29.20 -3.07 30.62
CA ALA A 470 28.18 -2.58 31.54
C ALA A 470 28.56 -2.76 33.02
N ALA A 471 29.28 -3.84 33.38
CA ALA A 471 29.75 -4.10 34.74
C ALA A 471 30.83 -3.12 35.20
N ASN A 472 31.59 -2.53 34.28
CA ASN A 472 32.67 -1.58 34.56
C ASN A 472 32.25 -0.10 34.53
N ILE A 473 30.98 0.20 34.25
CA ILE A 473 30.48 1.60 34.25
C ILE A 473 30.13 2.02 35.68
N ASP A 474 30.49 3.25 36.02
CA ASP A 474 30.12 3.85 37.31
C ASP A 474 28.59 3.82 37.48
N LYS A 475 28.16 3.38 38.65
CA LYS A 475 26.73 3.27 38.99
C LYS A 475 26.06 4.66 38.95
N GLN A 476 25.11 4.80 38.02
CA GLN A 476 24.27 5.99 37.92
C GLN A 476 23.02 5.82 38.77
N SER A 477 22.32 6.91 39.07
CA SER A 477 21.03 6.82 39.73
C SER A 477 19.96 6.30 38.80
N PRO A 478 19.03 5.40 39.26
CA PRO A 478 17.91 4.95 38.45
C PRO A 478 17.01 6.11 38.04
N VAL A 479 16.55 6.06 36.79
CA VAL A 479 15.62 7.07 36.23
C VAL A 479 14.24 6.85 36.87
N ARG A 480 13.67 7.91 37.43
CA ARG A 480 12.29 7.90 37.98
C ARG A 480 11.34 8.52 36.97
N VAL A 481 10.25 7.81 36.66
CA VAL A 481 9.21 8.27 35.76
C VAL A 481 8.18 9.05 36.53
N THR A 482 7.88 10.27 36.11
CA THR A 482 6.85 11.12 36.75
C THR A 482 5.47 10.87 36.13
N VAL A 483 4.42 11.24 36.87
CA VAL A 483 3.03 11.21 36.35
C VAL A 483 2.87 12.11 35.13
N ALA A 484 3.63 13.23 35.09
CA ALA A 484 3.62 14.15 33.96
C ALA A 484 4.19 13.48 32.68
N ASP A 485 5.28 12.70 32.79
CA ASP A 485 5.87 11.97 31.65
C ASP A 485 4.88 10.97 31.08
N VAL A 486 4.17 10.23 31.93
CA VAL A 486 3.14 9.27 31.52
C VAL A 486 1.98 9.97 30.81
N ARG A 487 1.45 11.06 31.39
CA ARG A 487 0.36 11.87 30.81
C ARG A 487 0.74 12.37 29.42
N ASP A 488 1.93 12.97 29.30
CA ASP A 488 2.39 13.59 28.03
C ASP A 488 2.70 12.52 26.97
N ALA A 489 3.24 11.37 27.39
CA ALA A 489 3.43 10.22 26.51
C ALA A 489 2.10 9.69 25.95
N ILE A 490 1.08 9.49 26.81
CA ILE A 490 -0.26 9.03 26.43
C ILE A 490 -0.95 10.06 25.52
N ALA A 491 -0.90 11.35 25.86
CA ALA A 491 -1.51 12.43 25.07
C ALA A 491 -1.00 12.46 23.64
N ALA A 492 0.28 12.18 23.45
CA ALA A 492 0.92 12.19 22.14
C ALA A 492 0.66 10.94 21.27
N LEU A 493 0.04 9.87 21.79
CA LEU A 493 -0.37 8.70 21.01
C LEU A 493 -1.54 9.04 20.07
N LYS A 494 -1.66 8.34 18.96
CA LYS A 494 -2.76 8.53 17.99
C LYS A 494 -3.91 7.56 18.28
N ASN A 495 -5.15 8.07 18.29
CA ASN A 495 -6.37 7.26 18.41
C ASN A 495 -6.59 6.34 17.21
N THR A 496 -7.50 5.37 17.36
CA THR A 496 -7.94 4.44 16.29
C THR A 496 -6.81 3.61 15.66
N LYS A 497 -5.82 3.24 16.48
CA LYS A 497 -4.76 2.30 16.08
C LYS A 497 -5.11 0.89 16.55
N ALA A 498 -4.63 -0.10 15.78
CA ALA A 498 -4.78 -1.51 16.17
C ALA A 498 -4.12 -1.76 17.54
N PRO A 499 -4.79 -2.50 18.45
CA PRO A 499 -4.23 -2.88 19.73
C PRO A 499 -3.12 -3.92 19.58
N GLY A 500 -2.32 -4.09 20.63
CA GLY A 500 -1.34 -5.16 20.73
C GLY A 500 -1.95 -6.50 21.16
N PRO A 501 -1.10 -7.47 21.61
CA PRO A 501 -1.55 -8.77 22.09
C PRO A 501 -2.56 -8.75 23.23
N ASN A 502 -2.48 -7.77 24.15
CA ASN A 502 -3.40 -7.61 25.27
C ASN A 502 -4.79 -7.05 24.90
N GLY A 503 -5.01 -6.67 23.61
CA GLY A 503 -6.29 -6.17 23.12
C GLY A 503 -6.68 -4.77 23.58
N VAL A 504 -5.87 -4.10 24.41
CA VAL A 504 -6.19 -2.77 24.96
C VAL A 504 -5.94 -1.68 23.94
N HIS A 505 -6.94 -0.82 23.71
CA HIS A 505 -6.89 0.28 22.75
C HIS A 505 -6.28 1.55 23.35
N THR A 506 -5.73 2.41 22.49
CA THR A 506 -5.15 3.72 22.91
C THR A 506 -6.15 4.59 23.65
N GLU A 507 -7.41 4.54 23.27
CA GLU A 507 -8.51 5.29 23.87
C GLU A 507 -8.70 4.94 25.36
N ALA A 508 -8.50 3.68 25.74
CA ALA A 508 -8.58 3.24 27.13
C ALA A 508 -7.57 3.99 28.02
N PHE A 509 -6.37 4.23 27.53
CA PHE A 509 -5.34 5.00 28.26
C PHE A 509 -5.61 6.51 28.23
N LYS A 510 -6.11 7.03 27.10
CA LYS A 510 -6.36 8.47 26.94
C LYS A 510 -7.55 8.98 27.75
N TYR A 511 -8.58 8.16 27.87
CA TYR A 511 -9.78 8.50 28.62
C TYR A 511 -9.70 8.05 30.08
N ALA A 512 -8.58 7.44 30.50
CA ALA A 512 -8.31 7.16 31.92
C ALA A 512 -7.96 8.43 32.69
N GLY A 513 -8.10 8.38 34.01
CA GLY A 513 -7.82 9.48 34.88
C GLY A 513 -6.40 9.49 35.45
N PHE A 514 -6.17 10.42 36.40
CA PHE A 514 -4.90 10.63 37.09
C PHE A 514 -4.41 9.37 37.82
N ARG A 515 -5.34 8.56 38.38
CA ARG A 515 -4.99 7.35 39.13
C ARG A 515 -4.25 6.32 38.27
N LEU A 516 -4.69 6.08 37.01
CA LEU A 516 -3.97 5.20 36.10
C LEU A 516 -2.56 5.73 35.80
N TRP A 517 -2.43 7.04 35.58
CA TRP A 517 -1.11 7.63 35.30
C TRP A 517 -0.16 7.46 36.49
N THR A 518 -0.66 7.54 37.72
CA THR A 518 0.13 7.31 38.93
C THR A 518 0.59 5.85 39.02
N HIS A 519 -0.31 4.88 38.79
CA HIS A 519 0.06 3.46 38.79
C HIS A 519 1.08 3.14 37.70
N LEU A 520 0.91 3.70 36.49
CA LEU A 520 1.87 3.50 35.40
C LEU A 520 3.22 4.16 35.67
N SER A 521 3.26 5.35 36.32
CA SER A 521 4.54 6.00 36.65
C SER A 521 5.35 5.17 37.66
N LEU A 522 4.69 4.59 38.63
CA LEU A 522 5.31 3.67 39.61
C LEU A 522 5.77 2.39 38.91
N PHE A 523 4.91 1.76 38.12
CA PHE A 523 5.25 0.56 37.35
C PHE A 523 6.48 0.76 36.45
N TYR A 524 6.54 1.84 35.69
CA TYR A 524 7.68 2.13 34.82
C TYR A 524 8.95 2.45 35.62
N THR A 525 8.82 3.12 36.76
CA THR A 525 9.93 3.35 37.67
C THR A 525 10.48 2.02 38.21
N PHE A 526 9.61 1.10 38.60
CA PHE A 526 10.03 -0.25 39.07
C PHE A 526 10.74 -1.02 37.96
N CYS A 527 10.21 -0.97 36.74
CA CYS A 527 10.86 -1.59 35.56
C CYS A 527 12.27 -1.02 35.34
N LEU A 528 12.45 0.29 35.42
CA LEU A 528 13.74 0.95 35.22
C LEU A 528 14.70 0.61 36.36
N CYS A 529 14.26 0.67 37.62
CA CYS A 529 15.10 0.34 38.79
C CYS A 529 15.61 -1.09 38.78
N HIS A 530 14.80 -2.04 38.31
CA HIS A 530 15.16 -3.48 38.30
C HIS A 530 15.67 -3.95 36.95
N SER A 531 15.76 -3.05 35.95
CA SER A 531 16.11 -3.40 34.54
C SER A 531 15.31 -4.60 34.03
N TYR A 532 14.01 -4.65 34.34
CA TYR A 532 13.11 -5.77 34.12
C TYR A 532 11.76 -5.31 33.61
N VAL A 533 11.15 -6.07 32.73
CA VAL A 533 9.75 -5.92 32.26
C VAL A 533 9.04 -7.27 32.16
N PRO A 534 7.72 -7.35 32.48
CA PRO A 534 6.94 -8.58 32.40
C PRO A 534 6.87 -9.20 31.00
N ASP A 535 6.71 -10.53 30.90
CA ASP A 535 6.61 -11.24 29.62
C ASP A 535 5.41 -10.78 28.79
N ASN A 536 4.25 -10.58 29.43
CA ASN A 536 3.04 -10.07 28.77
C ASN A 536 3.23 -8.66 28.19
N PHE A 537 4.06 -7.84 28.84
CA PHE A 537 4.43 -6.51 28.36
C PHE A 537 5.31 -6.58 27.11
N MET A 538 6.21 -7.56 27.02
CA MET A 538 7.15 -7.74 25.89
C MET A 538 6.52 -8.39 24.66
N SER A 539 5.35 -9.00 24.78
CA SER A 539 4.70 -9.73 23.69
C SER A 539 4.31 -8.82 22.53
N ILE A 540 4.54 -9.28 21.30
CA ILE A 540 4.18 -8.56 20.06
C ILE A 540 3.45 -9.46 19.06
N ASN A 541 2.58 -8.84 18.26
CA ASN A 541 1.99 -9.47 17.10
C ASN A 541 2.63 -8.92 15.82
N ILE A 542 3.10 -9.80 14.94
CA ILE A 542 3.65 -9.43 13.63
C ILE A 542 2.57 -9.65 12.57
N VAL A 543 2.27 -8.61 11.80
CA VAL A 543 1.33 -8.66 10.68
C VAL A 543 2.11 -8.45 9.38
N PRO A 544 2.14 -9.46 8.48
CA PRO A 544 2.73 -9.29 7.15
C PRO A 544 1.88 -8.34 6.30
N LEU A 545 2.42 -7.20 5.88
CA LEU A 545 1.75 -6.24 5.01
C LEU A 545 2.44 -6.14 3.65
N VAL A 546 1.66 -6.19 2.58
CA VAL A 546 2.15 -6.09 1.20
C VAL A 546 2.86 -4.75 0.97
N LYS A 547 4.09 -4.79 0.41
CA LYS A 547 4.86 -3.60 0.01
C LYS A 547 4.34 -2.99 -1.29
N ASN A 548 4.19 -3.84 -2.31
CA ASN A 548 3.70 -3.46 -3.63
C ASN A 548 2.49 -4.33 -3.99
N LYS A 549 1.31 -3.71 -4.10
CA LYS A 549 0.06 -4.42 -4.44
C LYS A 549 0.01 -4.89 -5.89
N CYS A 550 0.80 -4.28 -6.77
CA CYS A 550 0.90 -4.68 -8.17
C CYS A 550 2.02 -5.72 -8.41
N GLY A 551 2.88 -5.96 -7.40
CA GLY A 551 3.93 -6.98 -7.44
C GLY A 551 3.41 -8.38 -7.16
N ASP A 552 4.31 -9.36 -7.20
CA ASP A 552 3.97 -10.74 -6.88
C ASP A 552 3.56 -10.87 -5.39
N LEU A 553 2.28 -11.18 -5.17
CA LEU A 553 1.72 -11.39 -3.82
C LEU A 553 2.07 -12.75 -3.24
N THR A 554 2.65 -13.66 -4.03
CA THR A 554 3.12 -14.98 -3.56
C THR A 554 4.57 -14.94 -3.07
N ASP A 555 5.32 -13.85 -3.38
CA ASP A 555 6.69 -13.64 -2.92
C ASP A 555 6.72 -13.07 -1.49
N VAL A 556 7.35 -13.79 -0.56
CA VAL A 556 7.56 -13.36 0.83
C VAL A 556 8.34 -12.04 0.92
N ASN A 557 9.19 -11.72 -0.05
CA ASN A 557 9.97 -10.48 -0.07
C ASN A 557 9.12 -9.24 -0.38
N ASN A 558 7.93 -9.43 -0.96
CA ASN A 558 6.95 -8.36 -1.20
C ASN A 558 6.17 -7.98 0.06
N TYR A 559 6.54 -8.49 1.24
CA TYR A 559 5.88 -8.17 2.50
C TYR A 559 6.81 -7.47 3.48
N ARG A 560 6.20 -6.68 4.38
CA ARG A 560 6.85 -6.04 5.53
C ARG A 560 6.29 -6.65 6.81
N ALA A 561 7.15 -6.92 7.78
CA ALA A 561 6.76 -7.34 9.11
C ALA A 561 6.37 -6.13 9.96
N ILE A 562 5.07 -5.85 10.10
CA ILE A 562 4.62 -4.76 10.98
C ILE A 562 4.34 -5.30 12.38
N ALA A 563 5.08 -4.80 13.36
CA ALA A 563 4.91 -5.17 14.76
C ALA A 563 3.79 -4.35 15.42
N LEU A 564 2.83 -5.05 16.01
CA LEU A 564 1.77 -4.49 16.85
C LEU A 564 2.14 -4.75 18.32
N CYS A 565 2.68 -3.71 18.97
CA CYS A 565 3.02 -3.73 20.41
C CYS A 565 1.83 -3.26 21.24
N ASN A 566 1.80 -3.64 22.52
CA ASN A 566 0.84 -3.15 23.50
C ASN A 566 0.94 -1.62 23.64
N ILE A 567 -0.11 -0.98 24.10
CA ILE A 567 -0.16 0.48 24.21
C ILE A 567 0.70 0.98 25.38
N ASP A 568 0.66 0.29 26.51
CA ASP A 568 1.52 0.50 27.67
C ASP A 568 3.01 0.42 27.29
N THR A 569 3.39 -0.56 26.48
CA THR A 569 4.72 -0.68 25.86
C THR A 569 5.10 0.58 25.09
N LYS A 570 4.20 1.11 24.25
CA LYS A 570 4.42 2.34 23.49
C LYS A 570 4.55 3.58 24.36
N VAL A 571 3.87 3.61 25.52
CA VAL A 571 4.01 4.70 26.50
C VAL A 571 5.44 4.69 27.06
N LEU A 572 5.94 3.53 27.50
CA LEU A 572 7.32 3.42 27.99
C LEU A 572 8.34 3.73 26.89
N GLU A 573 8.18 3.20 25.66
CA GLU A 573 9.05 3.54 24.52
C GLU A 573 9.15 5.06 24.31
N LYS A 574 8.04 5.78 24.53
CA LYS A 574 8.01 7.22 24.33
C LYS A 574 8.70 7.99 25.46
N ILE A 575 8.57 7.53 26.71
CA ILE A 575 9.28 8.07 27.86
C ILE A 575 10.80 7.84 27.70
N VAL A 576 11.19 6.61 27.38
CA VAL A 576 12.59 6.26 27.12
C VAL A 576 13.15 7.07 25.95
N LEU A 577 12.36 7.27 24.86
CA LEU A 577 12.79 8.09 23.72
C LEU A 577 13.09 9.54 24.13
N ALA A 578 12.24 10.14 24.96
CA ALA A 578 12.47 11.51 25.46
C ALA A 578 13.78 11.60 26.24
N GLU A 579 14.03 10.62 27.09
CA GLU A 579 15.25 10.55 27.91
C GLU A 579 16.51 10.35 27.06
N VAL A 580 16.55 9.31 26.20
CA VAL A 580 17.74 9.00 25.41
C VAL A 580 18.06 10.07 24.35
N THR A 581 17.09 10.86 23.91
CA THR A 581 17.34 11.98 22.98
C THR A 581 17.99 13.18 23.65
N SER A 582 17.98 13.29 24.99
CA SER A 582 18.61 14.36 25.73
C SER A 582 20.15 14.25 25.81
N TYR A 583 20.70 13.02 25.71
CA TYR A 583 22.12 12.76 25.93
C TYR A 583 23.01 13.18 24.75
N ARG A 584 22.58 13.02 23.52
CA ARG A 584 23.37 13.40 22.36
C ARG A 584 22.54 13.72 21.12
N ALA A 585 22.92 14.80 20.42
CA ALA A 585 22.30 15.18 19.16
C ALA A 585 22.53 14.11 18.08
N CYS A 586 21.57 13.94 17.18
CA CYS A 586 21.73 13.06 16.01
C CYS A 586 22.74 13.66 15.02
N ASP A 587 23.52 12.77 14.34
CA ASP A 587 24.45 13.12 13.28
C ASP A 587 23.77 13.89 12.13
N ASP A 588 24.36 14.99 11.68
CA ASP A 588 23.80 15.84 10.61
C ASP A 588 23.80 15.19 9.23
N HIS A 589 24.58 14.11 9.03
CA HIS A 589 24.53 13.28 7.82
C HIS A 589 23.30 12.39 7.77
N GLN A 590 22.63 12.12 8.93
CA GLN A 590 21.35 11.41 8.97
C GLN A 590 20.19 12.41 8.94
N PHE A 591 19.42 12.38 7.86
CA PHE A 591 18.22 13.22 7.68
C PHE A 591 16.94 12.52 8.10
N GLY A 592 16.92 11.18 8.09
CA GLY A 592 15.74 10.40 8.45
C GLY A 592 15.36 10.51 9.92
N PHE A 593 14.05 10.44 10.21
CA PHE A 593 13.47 10.40 11.55
C PHE A 593 13.71 11.63 12.45
N LYS A 594 14.20 12.70 11.88
CA LYS A 594 14.40 13.98 12.59
C LYS A 594 13.26 14.95 12.34
N LYS A 595 12.87 15.71 13.35
CA LYS A 595 11.87 16.77 13.22
C LYS A 595 12.37 17.83 12.21
N ASN A 596 11.49 18.30 11.34
CA ASN A 596 11.77 19.27 10.27
C ASN A 596 12.75 18.80 9.15
N HIS A 597 13.24 17.56 9.19
CA HIS A 597 14.06 17.00 8.13
C HIS A 597 13.17 16.20 7.17
N SER A 598 13.00 16.70 5.95
CA SER A 598 12.22 16.03 4.90
C SER A 598 13.11 15.31 3.88
N THR A 599 12.55 14.34 3.18
CA THR A 599 13.19 13.71 2.02
C THR A 599 13.60 14.75 0.97
N THR A 600 12.77 15.78 0.75
CA THR A 600 13.05 16.90 -0.16
C THR A 600 14.30 17.68 0.27
N LEU A 601 14.50 17.88 1.57
CA LEU A 601 15.70 18.57 2.09
C LEU A 601 16.97 17.75 1.84
N CYS A 602 16.94 16.45 2.13
CA CYS A 602 18.05 15.54 1.87
C CYS A 602 18.40 15.49 0.38
N THR A 603 17.38 15.28 -0.49
CA THR A 603 17.57 15.27 -1.94
C THR A 603 18.13 16.60 -2.45
N ALA A 604 17.70 17.76 -1.89
CA ALA A 604 18.24 19.06 -2.23
C ALA A 604 19.73 19.19 -1.87
N ALA A 605 20.12 18.74 -0.67
CA ALA A 605 21.51 18.76 -0.23
C ALA A 605 22.41 17.92 -1.17
N VAL A 606 21.97 16.71 -1.52
CA VAL A 606 22.64 15.85 -2.51
C VAL A 606 22.75 16.56 -3.86
N LYS A 607 21.64 17.09 -4.41
CA LYS A 607 21.64 17.80 -5.72
C LYS A 607 22.57 19.01 -5.71
N GLN A 608 22.56 19.81 -4.66
CA GLN A 608 23.42 21.00 -4.57
C GLN A 608 24.90 20.64 -4.41
N THR A 609 25.22 19.58 -3.67
CA THR A 609 26.59 19.06 -3.59
C THR A 609 27.10 18.62 -4.96
N ILE A 610 26.28 17.88 -5.71
CA ILE A 610 26.61 17.44 -7.07
C ILE A 610 26.82 18.66 -7.99
N ASP A 611 25.90 19.62 -7.97
CA ASP A 611 25.95 20.82 -8.81
C ASP A 611 27.16 21.70 -8.47
N TYR A 612 27.54 21.78 -7.20
CA TYR A 612 28.76 22.50 -6.74
C TYR A 612 30.02 21.99 -7.41
N TYR A 613 30.21 20.68 -7.50
CA TYR A 613 31.37 20.08 -8.14
C TYR A 613 31.27 20.08 -9.66
N ALA A 614 30.13 19.75 -10.23
CA ALA A 614 29.94 19.68 -11.67
C ALA A 614 30.14 21.04 -12.36
N ARG A 615 29.71 22.17 -11.75
CA ARG A 615 29.96 23.52 -12.25
C ARG A 615 31.43 23.95 -12.13
N ARG A 616 32.19 23.34 -11.23
CA ARG A 616 33.64 23.59 -11.07
C ARG A 616 34.52 22.70 -11.94
N GLY A 617 33.92 21.99 -12.88
CA GLY A 617 34.62 21.15 -13.85
C GLY A 617 35.08 19.78 -13.32
N SER A 618 34.45 19.28 -12.24
CA SER A 618 34.73 17.97 -11.69
C SER A 618 33.60 16.99 -12.00
N HIS A 619 33.95 15.71 -12.22
CA HIS A 619 32.96 14.63 -12.14
C HIS A 619 32.41 14.50 -10.73
N VAL A 620 31.22 13.95 -10.62
CA VAL A 620 30.70 13.46 -9.34
C VAL A 620 30.20 12.05 -9.53
N PHE A 621 30.82 11.13 -8.81
CA PHE A 621 30.32 9.75 -8.69
C PHE A 621 29.33 9.72 -7.53
N VAL A 622 28.15 9.17 -7.79
CA VAL A 622 27.07 9.03 -6.84
C VAL A 622 26.76 7.55 -6.68
N CYS A 623 26.84 7.01 -5.47
CA CYS A 623 26.50 5.62 -5.21
C CYS A 623 25.32 5.56 -4.25
N PHE A 624 24.21 4.99 -4.71
CA PHE A 624 22.98 4.75 -3.95
C PHE A 624 23.05 3.36 -3.34
N ILE A 625 23.18 3.29 -2.04
CA ILE A 625 23.34 2.04 -1.29
C ILE A 625 21.99 1.54 -0.82
N ASP A 626 21.67 0.29 -1.13
CA ASP A 626 20.51 -0.45 -0.61
C ASP A 626 20.99 -1.54 0.35
N TYR A 627 20.40 -1.65 1.52
CA TYR A 627 20.71 -2.70 2.47
C TYR A 627 19.67 -3.82 2.45
N SER A 628 20.14 -5.04 2.62
CA SER A 628 19.26 -6.21 2.74
C SER A 628 18.63 -6.27 4.13
N LYS A 629 17.35 -5.85 4.25
CA LYS A 629 16.58 -5.92 5.51
C LYS A 629 17.29 -5.27 6.72
N ALA A 630 17.80 -4.03 6.55
CA ALA A 630 18.64 -3.34 7.54
C ALA A 630 18.02 -3.27 8.94
N PHE A 631 16.74 -2.90 9.05
CA PHE A 631 16.03 -2.83 10.33
C PHE A 631 15.89 -4.20 11.01
N ASP A 632 15.75 -5.26 10.22
CA ASP A 632 15.51 -6.61 10.73
C ASP A 632 16.82 -7.32 11.15
N LYS A 633 18.01 -6.79 10.76
CA LYS A 633 19.34 -7.36 11.05
C LYS A 633 20.13 -6.60 12.12
N VAL A 634 19.54 -5.63 12.80
CA VAL A 634 20.23 -4.85 13.86
C VAL A 634 20.68 -5.77 14.99
N ASN A 635 21.99 -5.78 15.30
CA ASN A 635 22.55 -6.50 16.43
C ASN A 635 22.33 -5.69 17.73
N TYR A 636 21.56 -6.23 18.65
CA TYR A 636 21.20 -5.56 19.90
C TYR A 636 22.40 -5.16 20.76
N TRP A 637 23.36 -6.07 20.90
CA TRP A 637 24.48 -5.88 21.81
C TRP A 637 25.43 -4.79 21.33
N LYS A 638 25.72 -4.75 20.02
CA LYS A 638 26.46 -3.64 19.42
C LYS A 638 25.74 -2.31 19.54
N LEU A 639 24.40 -2.30 19.38
CA LEU A 639 23.59 -1.11 19.56
C LEU A 639 23.63 -0.62 21.01
N PHE A 640 23.43 -1.51 21.96
CA PHE A 640 23.42 -1.16 23.38
C PHE A 640 24.80 -0.74 23.90
N GLY A 641 25.90 -1.35 23.40
CA GLY A 641 27.26 -0.89 23.62
C GLY A 641 27.45 0.56 23.16
N GLN A 642 26.98 0.90 21.95
CA GLN A 642 27.03 2.29 21.46
C GLN A 642 26.21 3.26 22.32
N LEU A 643 25.10 2.84 22.94
CA LEU A 643 24.35 3.69 23.86
C LEU A 643 25.09 3.93 25.17
N LEU A 644 25.82 2.92 25.68
CA LEU A 644 26.70 3.09 26.83
C LEU A 644 27.88 4.04 26.51
N ASP A 645 28.51 3.90 25.35
CA ASP A 645 29.55 4.79 24.85
C ASP A 645 29.05 6.26 24.71
N ASP A 646 27.77 6.43 24.38
CA ASP A 646 27.10 7.74 24.33
C ASP A 646 26.71 8.27 25.73
N SER A 647 27.11 7.59 26.81
CA SER A 647 26.79 7.91 28.21
C SER A 647 25.30 7.94 28.53
N VAL A 648 24.49 7.17 27.81
CA VAL A 648 23.07 6.96 28.14
C VAL A 648 22.99 6.24 29.50
N ASN A 649 22.02 6.63 30.32
CA ASN A 649 21.85 6.06 31.67
C ASN A 649 21.83 4.52 31.62
N SER A 650 22.72 3.89 32.41
CA SER A 650 22.94 2.44 32.39
C SER A 650 21.70 1.62 32.69
N TYR A 651 20.80 2.12 33.59
CA TYR A 651 19.53 1.45 33.92
C TYR A 651 18.60 1.37 32.68
N ILE A 652 18.56 2.44 31.85
CA ILE A 652 17.81 2.44 30.61
C ILE A 652 18.39 1.43 29.63
N VAL A 653 19.72 1.41 29.48
CA VAL A 653 20.37 0.51 28.52
C VAL A 653 20.20 -0.95 28.94
N LEU A 654 20.34 -1.26 30.23
CA LEU A 654 20.14 -2.59 30.79
C LEU A 654 18.67 -3.03 30.66
N LEU A 655 17.71 -2.12 30.87
CA LEU A 655 16.29 -2.40 30.63
C LEU A 655 16.03 -2.74 29.16
N LEU A 656 16.58 -1.97 28.21
CA LEU A 656 16.46 -2.25 26.80
C LEU A 656 17.12 -3.58 26.43
N ALA A 657 18.30 -3.89 26.99
CA ALA A 657 18.97 -5.17 26.78
C ALA A 657 18.12 -6.35 27.24
N TYR A 658 17.54 -6.26 28.44
CA TYR A 658 16.60 -7.27 28.93
C TYR A 658 15.38 -7.40 28.02
N TRP A 659 14.70 -6.29 27.76
CA TRP A 659 13.48 -6.25 26.98
C TRP A 659 13.62 -6.83 25.56
N TYR A 660 14.65 -6.40 24.83
CA TYR A 660 14.86 -6.83 23.45
C TYR A 660 15.32 -8.30 23.35
N SER A 661 16.08 -8.79 24.32
CA SER A 661 16.57 -10.19 24.33
C SER A 661 15.53 -11.22 24.78
N HIS A 662 14.46 -10.80 25.51
CA HIS A 662 13.41 -11.69 26.00
C HIS A 662 12.09 -11.55 25.25
N GLN A 663 12.06 -10.74 24.19
CA GLN A 663 10.86 -10.44 23.44
C GLN A 663 10.29 -11.64 22.72
N GLN A 664 8.97 -11.86 22.87
CA GLN A 664 8.21 -12.91 22.20
C GLN A 664 7.33 -12.34 21.10
N ALA A 665 7.37 -12.96 19.92
CA ALA A 665 6.58 -12.57 18.76
C ALA A 665 5.66 -13.71 18.31
N SER A 666 4.42 -13.39 17.91
CA SER A 666 3.52 -14.29 17.19
C SER A 666 3.09 -13.65 15.88
N VAL A 667 2.89 -14.43 14.84
CA VAL A 667 2.39 -13.92 13.56
C VAL A 667 0.87 -14.00 13.52
N ILE A 668 0.24 -12.92 13.02
CA ILE A 668 -1.20 -12.92 12.70
C ILE A 668 -1.35 -12.88 11.19
N TRP A 669 -2.01 -13.89 10.63
CA TRP A 669 -2.42 -13.94 9.24
C TRP A 669 -3.91 -14.19 9.15
N MET A 670 -4.66 -13.23 8.58
CA MET A 670 -6.13 -13.23 8.57
C MET A 670 -6.70 -13.38 10.00
N ASN A 671 -7.37 -14.49 10.29
CA ASN A 671 -7.95 -14.80 11.60
C ASN A 671 -7.10 -15.77 12.44
N THR A 672 -5.95 -16.18 11.90
CA THR A 672 -5.10 -17.22 12.50
C THR A 672 -3.88 -16.59 13.18
N ARG A 673 -3.48 -17.16 14.33
CA ARG A 673 -2.28 -16.78 15.08
C ARG A 673 -1.32 -17.97 15.15
N SER A 674 -0.03 -17.71 14.93
CA SER A 674 1.03 -18.73 15.05
C SER A 674 1.42 -18.98 16.52
N SER A 675 2.23 -20.02 16.72
CA SER A 675 3.03 -20.17 17.95
C SER A 675 3.95 -18.97 18.15
N ALA A 676 4.28 -18.67 19.41
CA ALA A 676 5.25 -17.64 19.75
C ALA A 676 6.69 -18.10 19.44
N PHE A 677 7.55 -17.12 19.13
CA PHE A 677 9.00 -17.34 18.95
C PHE A 677 9.77 -16.14 19.51
N THR A 678 11.00 -16.40 19.98
CA THR A 678 11.89 -15.36 20.52
C THR A 678 12.53 -14.55 19.38
N VAL A 679 12.67 -13.24 19.61
CA VAL A 679 13.31 -12.27 18.68
C VAL A 679 14.70 -11.94 19.22
N GLY A 680 15.77 -12.35 18.50
CA GLY A 680 17.17 -12.18 18.89
C GLY A 680 17.90 -11.02 18.22
N ASN A 681 17.36 -10.48 17.12
CA ASN A 681 17.91 -9.32 16.41
C ASN A 681 16.83 -8.50 15.73
N GLY A 682 17.16 -7.30 15.29
CA GLY A 682 16.29 -6.42 14.52
C GLY A 682 15.46 -5.44 15.37
N THR A 683 15.12 -4.31 14.79
CA THR A 683 14.25 -3.30 15.41
C THR A 683 12.82 -3.44 14.90
N LYS A 684 11.85 -3.26 15.79
CA LYS A 684 10.41 -3.45 15.50
C LYS A 684 9.92 -2.45 14.44
N GLN A 685 9.48 -2.93 13.28
CA GLN A 685 8.81 -2.04 12.32
C GLN A 685 7.43 -1.64 12.85
N GLY A 686 7.34 -0.44 13.43
CA GLY A 686 6.14 0.09 14.10
C GLY A 686 6.33 0.46 15.56
N GLY A 687 7.48 0.16 16.18
CA GLY A 687 7.90 0.67 17.49
C GLY A 687 8.23 2.16 17.45
N ILE A 688 8.07 2.85 18.57
CA ILE A 688 8.37 4.28 18.71
C ILE A 688 9.87 4.53 18.80
N LEU A 689 10.61 3.65 19.48
CA LEU A 689 12.06 3.72 19.63
C LEU A 689 12.83 3.30 18.38
N SER A 690 12.28 2.40 17.57
CA SER A 690 12.99 1.75 16.44
C SER A 690 13.68 2.73 15.49
N PRO A 691 13.05 3.86 15.07
CA PRO A 691 13.71 4.84 14.21
C PRO A 691 14.94 5.48 14.83
N TYR A 692 14.89 5.81 16.12
CA TYR A 692 16.00 6.38 16.86
C TYR A 692 17.15 5.36 17.02
N LEU A 693 16.81 4.14 17.45
CA LEU A 693 17.78 3.06 17.63
C LEU A 693 18.50 2.70 16.35
N PHE A 694 17.81 2.63 15.22
CA PHE A 694 18.43 2.41 13.92
C PHE A 694 19.36 3.55 13.52
N SER A 695 18.94 4.80 13.73
CA SER A 695 19.80 5.97 13.46
C SER A 695 21.08 5.96 14.30
N ARG A 696 21.00 5.48 15.54
CA ARG A 696 22.18 5.29 16.40
C ARG A 696 23.07 4.16 15.90
N TYR A 697 22.48 3.04 15.51
CA TYR A 697 23.20 1.88 15.03
C TYR A 697 24.11 2.19 13.84
N ILE A 698 23.60 2.95 12.83
CA ILE A 698 24.40 3.31 11.67
C ILE A 698 25.30 4.54 11.87
N ARG A 699 25.24 5.21 13.01
CA ARG A 699 26.01 6.45 13.29
C ARG A 699 27.50 6.25 13.13
N LEU A 700 28.05 5.15 13.63
CA LEU A 700 29.48 4.86 13.53
C LEU A 700 29.92 4.75 12.06
N LEU A 701 29.12 4.17 11.21
CA LEU A 701 29.34 4.08 9.76
C LEU A 701 29.38 5.47 9.13
N LEU A 702 28.40 6.32 9.41
CA LEU A 702 28.32 7.68 8.88
C LEU A 702 29.53 8.52 9.38
N TYR A 703 29.86 8.39 10.65
CA TYR A 703 31.02 9.09 11.23
C TYR A 703 32.35 8.68 10.57
N LYS A 704 32.60 7.36 10.42
CA LYS A 704 33.85 6.89 9.79
C LYS A 704 34.00 7.37 8.34
N ILE A 705 32.88 7.44 7.60
CA ILE A 705 32.90 7.98 6.24
C ILE A 705 33.13 9.49 6.25
N SER A 706 32.48 10.25 7.12
CA SER A 706 32.60 11.71 7.16
C SER A 706 33.97 12.19 7.57
N VAL A 707 34.67 11.49 8.47
CA VAL A 707 36.02 11.87 8.93
C VAL A 707 37.16 11.35 8.02
N SER A 708 36.85 10.50 7.03
CA SER A 708 37.83 9.87 6.14
C SER A 708 38.63 10.87 5.27
N LYS A 709 38.16 12.13 5.16
CA LYS A 709 38.69 13.16 4.24
C LYS A 709 38.62 12.75 2.76
N ILE A 710 37.91 11.66 2.42
CA ILE A 710 37.68 11.16 1.06
C ILE A 710 36.30 11.59 0.59
N GLY A 711 36.14 11.83 -0.71
CA GLY A 711 34.84 12.18 -1.32
C GLY A 711 34.60 13.69 -1.34
N CYS A 712 33.34 14.09 -1.47
CA CYS A 712 32.94 15.50 -1.60
C CYS A 712 33.05 16.24 -0.26
N HIS A 713 33.65 17.44 -0.30
CA HIS A 713 33.75 18.38 0.83
C HIS A 713 33.34 19.77 0.36
N ILE A 714 32.63 20.51 1.20
CA ILE A 714 32.24 21.90 0.94
C ILE A 714 32.70 22.73 2.16
N GLY A 715 33.45 23.80 1.95
CA GLY A 715 33.93 24.65 3.05
C GLY A 715 34.67 23.91 4.18
N GLY A 716 35.38 22.81 3.86
CA GLY A 716 36.07 21.96 4.83
C GLY A 716 35.23 20.89 5.54
N MET A 717 33.95 20.93 5.41
CA MET A 717 33.05 19.93 6.00
C MET A 717 32.71 18.81 5.00
N ALA A 718 32.62 17.59 5.49
CA ALA A 718 32.26 16.43 4.67
C ALA A 718 30.82 16.53 4.13
N ALA A 719 30.69 16.41 2.82
CA ALA A 719 29.43 16.25 2.08
C ALA A 719 29.49 14.96 1.22
N ASN A 720 30.23 13.98 1.73
CA ASN A 720 30.56 12.73 1.05
C ASN A 720 29.52 11.60 1.34
N VAL A 721 28.68 11.76 2.37
CA VAL A 721 27.65 10.80 2.75
C VAL A 721 26.38 11.52 3.17
N PHE A 722 25.22 11.02 2.71
CA PHE A 722 23.90 11.45 3.13
C PHE A 722 23.05 10.21 3.40
N ALA A 723 22.38 10.19 4.54
CA ALA A 723 21.49 9.08 4.92
C ALA A 723 20.08 9.58 5.20
N TYR A 724 19.10 8.85 4.73
CA TYR A 724 17.71 9.01 5.10
C TYR A 724 17.16 7.66 5.55
N ALA A 725 17.18 7.40 6.85
CA ALA A 725 16.98 6.07 7.42
C ALA A 725 18.04 5.08 6.89
N ASP A 726 17.61 4.04 6.20
CA ASP A 726 18.45 3.03 5.56
C ASP A 726 18.92 3.41 4.14
N ASP A 727 18.31 4.42 3.51
CA ASP A 727 18.76 4.92 2.21
C ASP A 727 20.03 5.78 2.37
N VAL A 728 21.18 5.25 2.00
CA VAL A 728 22.49 5.93 2.09
C VAL A 728 23.01 6.27 0.71
N VAL A 729 23.53 7.50 0.54
CA VAL A 729 24.16 7.97 -0.70
C VAL A 729 25.58 8.41 -0.42
N LEU A 730 26.53 7.92 -1.21
CA LEU A 730 27.93 8.35 -1.19
C LEU A 730 28.21 9.27 -2.38
N LEU A 731 29.04 10.30 -2.15
CA LEU A 731 29.45 11.28 -3.16
C LEU A 731 30.97 11.44 -3.19
N ALA A 732 31.57 11.27 -4.37
CA ALA A 732 32.99 11.49 -4.56
C ALA A 732 33.33 12.18 -5.89
N PRO A 733 34.30 13.09 -5.95
CA PRO A 733 34.71 13.76 -7.18
C PRO A 733 35.64 12.91 -8.05
N SER A 734 36.15 11.78 -7.53
CA SER A 734 37.06 10.88 -8.25
C SER A 734 36.64 9.43 -8.15
N TRP A 735 37.01 8.62 -9.14
CA TRP A 735 36.70 7.19 -9.18
C TRP A 735 37.35 6.45 -7.99
N HIS A 736 38.66 6.69 -7.74
CA HIS A 736 39.35 6.07 -6.61
C HIS A 736 38.70 6.44 -5.27
N GLY A 737 38.38 7.74 -5.08
CA GLY A 737 37.73 8.20 -3.85
C GLY A 737 36.34 7.53 -3.64
N MET A 738 35.61 7.25 -4.69
CA MET A 738 34.35 6.51 -4.57
C MET A 738 34.59 5.03 -4.20
N GLN A 739 35.57 4.38 -4.83
CA GLN A 739 35.92 2.99 -4.50
C GLN A 739 36.40 2.86 -3.06
N ASP A 740 37.19 3.83 -2.56
CA ASP A 740 37.67 3.89 -1.18
C ASP A 740 36.49 4.10 -0.20
N LEU A 741 35.53 4.99 -0.51
CA LEU A 741 34.32 5.17 0.30
C LEU A 741 33.48 3.89 0.37
N ILE A 742 33.37 3.17 -0.75
CA ILE A 742 32.67 1.87 -0.80
C ILE A 742 33.41 0.84 0.06
N ALA A 743 34.72 0.82 0.05
CA ALA A 743 35.55 -0.05 0.89
C ALA A 743 35.36 0.25 2.39
N ILE A 744 35.38 1.52 2.79
CA ILE A 744 35.12 1.95 4.18
C ILE A 744 33.72 1.53 4.58
N LEU A 745 32.69 1.81 3.74
CA LEU A 745 31.32 1.43 4.01
C LEU A 745 31.18 -0.09 4.18
N THR A 746 31.77 -0.87 3.30
CA THR A 746 31.71 -2.35 3.35
C THR A 746 32.38 -2.90 4.61
N GLY A 747 33.52 -2.32 5.01
CA GLY A 747 34.19 -2.64 6.26
C GLY A 747 33.32 -2.35 7.49
N CYS A 748 32.69 -1.17 7.52
CA CYS A 748 31.77 -0.81 8.59
C CYS A 748 30.51 -1.71 8.61
N CYS A 749 29.98 -2.07 7.43
CA CYS A 749 28.83 -2.98 7.34
C CYS A 749 29.14 -4.34 7.95
N LYS A 750 30.32 -4.89 7.70
CA LYS A 750 30.77 -6.16 8.32
C LYS A 750 30.82 -6.05 9.86
N CYS A 751 31.34 -4.91 10.37
CA CYS A 751 31.37 -4.68 11.83
C CYS A 751 29.96 -4.56 12.44
N LEU A 752 28.99 -4.06 11.67
CA LEU A 752 27.60 -3.84 12.11
C LEU A 752 26.63 -4.96 11.67
N ASP A 753 27.09 -6.09 11.19
CA ASP A 753 26.28 -7.19 10.68
C ASP A 753 25.24 -6.76 9.62
N LEU A 754 25.55 -5.68 8.88
CA LEU A 754 24.75 -5.17 7.78
C LEU A 754 25.26 -5.72 6.45
N GLU A 755 24.33 -5.97 5.55
CA GLU A 755 24.65 -6.51 4.23
C GLU A 755 24.12 -5.57 3.13
N CYS A 756 25.04 -5.14 2.23
CA CYS A 756 24.66 -4.35 1.06
C CYS A 756 24.02 -5.24 -0.01
N ASN A 757 22.87 -4.84 -0.52
CA ASN A 757 22.22 -5.47 -1.67
C ASN A 757 22.84 -4.95 -2.97
N VAL A 758 23.85 -5.66 -3.49
CA VAL A 758 24.61 -5.22 -4.68
C VAL A 758 23.71 -5.07 -5.91
N ARG A 759 22.71 -5.93 -6.08
CA ARG A 759 21.79 -5.88 -7.24
C ARG A 759 20.93 -4.60 -7.25
N LYS A 760 20.52 -4.10 -6.08
CA LYS A 760 19.75 -2.86 -5.94
C LYS A 760 20.61 -1.63 -5.77
N THR A 761 21.83 -1.77 -5.28
CA THR A 761 22.81 -0.69 -5.21
C THR A 761 23.18 -0.25 -6.63
N LYS A 762 23.12 1.04 -6.89
CA LYS A 762 23.37 1.62 -8.22
C LYS A 762 24.34 2.77 -8.11
N CYS A 763 25.16 2.94 -9.15
CA CYS A 763 26.05 4.09 -9.28
C CYS A 763 25.64 4.97 -10.46
N MET A 764 25.91 6.25 -10.35
CA MET A 764 25.68 7.26 -11.39
C MET A 764 26.92 8.14 -11.50
N VAL A 765 27.25 8.53 -12.71
CA VAL A 765 28.32 9.51 -12.97
C VAL A 765 27.69 10.77 -13.51
N VAL A 766 27.89 11.88 -12.81
CA VAL A 766 27.54 13.22 -13.29
C VAL A 766 28.77 13.85 -13.87
N ASN A 767 28.74 14.20 -15.15
CA ASN A 767 29.85 14.82 -15.86
C ASN A 767 29.89 16.32 -15.59
N PRO A 768 31.08 16.94 -15.71
CA PRO A 768 31.24 18.41 -15.62
C PRO A 768 30.34 19.14 -16.60
N ILE A 769 29.83 20.30 -16.20
CA ILE A 769 28.95 21.14 -17.03
C ILE A 769 29.77 21.99 -18.01
N SER A 770 31.04 22.31 -17.65
CA SER A 770 31.96 23.11 -18.50
C SER A 770 32.49 22.25 -19.67
N VAL A 771 32.44 22.81 -20.89
CA VAL A 771 32.75 22.12 -22.14
C VAL A 771 34.24 22.18 -22.51
N ASP A 772 35.04 22.98 -21.80
CA ASP A 772 36.43 23.33 -22.20
C ASP A 772 37.51 22.30 -21.86
N LYS A 773 37.14 21.16 -21.28
CA LYS A 773 38.10 20.10 -20.93
C LYS A 773 37.69 18.78 -21.57
N THR A 774 38.69 18.11 -22.19
CA THR A 774 38.51 16.71 -22.62
C THR A 774 38.33 15.82 -21.40
N VAL A 775 37.15 15.40 -21.13
CA VAL A 775 36.78 14.66 -19.92
C VAL A 775 36.49 13.22 -20.28
N ARG A 776 37.07 12.29 -19.53
CA ARG A 776 36.81 10.85 -19.68
C ARG A 776 35.32 10.60 -19.33
N ARG A 777 34.57 9.94 -20.23
CA ARG A 777 33.12 9.68 -20.09
C ARG A 777 32.79 8.26 -19.65
N THR A 778 33.74 7.33 -19.73
CA THR A 778 33.58 5.93 -19.39
C THR A 778 34.51 5.55 -18.25
N PHE A 779 34.02 4.87 -17.24
CA PHE A 779 34.76 4.44 -16.06
C PHE A 779 34.51 2.95 -15.81
N PRO A 780 35.49 2.24 -15.21
CA PRO A 780 35.28 0.88 -14.74
C PRO A 780 34.14 0.82 -13.72
N CYS A 781 33.42 -0.32 -13.68
CA CYS A 781 32.40 -0.52 -12.66
C CYS A 781 33.03 -0.59 -11.26
N PHE A 782 32.34 -0.06 -10.27
CA PHE A 782 32.67 -0.27 -8.86
C PHE A 782 32.29 -1.68 -8.41
N SER A 783 32.88 -2.16 -7.35
CA SER A 783 32.58 -3.48 -6.81
C SER A 783 32.39 -3.47 -5.29
N ILE A 784 31.48 -4.34 -4.83
CA ILE A 784 31.27 -4.68 -3.42
C ILE A 784 31.46 -6.19 -3.28
N ASN A 785 32.39 -6.62 -2.45
CA ASN A 785 32.71 -8.05 -2.23
C ASN A 785 32.91 -8.85 -3.55
N GLY A 786 33.56 -8.24 -4.56
CA GLY A 786 33.84 -8.86 -5.86
C GLY A 786 32.66 -8.83 -6.85
N GLN A 787 31.49 -8.36 -6.45
CA GLN A 787 30.34 -8.20 -7.34
C GLN A 787 30.28 -6.77 -7.89
N MET A 788 30.07 -6.65 -9.20
CA MET A 788 30.05 -5.35 -9.89
C MET A 788 28.74 -4.61 -9.63
N ILE A 789 28.86 -3.29 -9.39
CA ILE A 789 27.72 -2.38 -9.24
C ILE A 789 27.39 -1.79 -10.62
N GLU A 790 26.12 -1.80 -10.96
CA GLU A 790 25.61 -1.27 -12.24
C GLU A 790 25.62 0.27 -12.25
N PHE A 791 26.10 0.85 -13.38
CA PHE A 791 25.94 2.27 -13.66
C PHE A 791 24.60 2.56 -14.30
N VAL A 792 23.91 3.58 -13.77
CA VAL A 792 22.61 4.04 -14.29
C VAL A 792 22.65 5.51 -14.69
N THR A 793 21.84 5.88 -15.67
CA THR A 793 21.69 7.29 -16.10
C THR A 793 20.61 8.04 -15.31
N GLU A 794 19.69 7.31 -14.70
CA GLU A 794 18.60 7.82 -13.89
C GLU A 794 18.38 6.91 -12.67
N PHE A 795 18.08 7.51 -11.53
CA PHE A 795 17.78 6.76 -10.31
C PHE A 795 16.70 7.47 -9.49
N LYS A 796 15.71 6.71 -9.01
CA LYS A 796 14.66 7.23 -8.13
C LYS A 796 15.15 7.26 -6.68
N TYR A 797 15.64 8.41 -6.23
CA TYR A 797 16.11 8.62 -4.87
C TYR A 797 15.07 9.36 -4.03
N LEU A 798 14.67 8.79 -2.90
CA LEU A 798 13.65 9.34 -1.99
C LEU A 798 12.41 9.87 -2.72
N GLY A 799 11.95 9.15 -3.74
CA GLY A 799 10.75 9.51 -4.50
C GLY A 799 10.93 10.54 -5.63
N HIS A 800 12.14 11.11 -5.79
CA HIS A 800 12.50 12.05 -6.87
C HIS A 800 13.47 11.35 -7.85
N ILE A 801 13.30 11.56 -9.16
CA ILE A 801 14.21 10.98 -10.16
C ILE A 801 15.42 11.92 -10.34
N LEU A 802 16.60 11.43 -9.97
CA LEU A 802 17.89 12.07 -10.26
C LEU A 802 18.41 11.57 -11.61
N SER A 803 18.89 12.49 -12.44
CA SER A 803 19.44 12.19 -13.76
C SER A 803 20.94 12.54 -13.78
N ALA A 804 21.75 11.74 -14.48
CA ALA A 804 23.17 12.01 -14.71
C ALA A 804 23.44 13.34 -15.44
N LYS A 805 22.44 13.86 -16.14
CA LYS A 805 22.47 15.18 -16.78
C LYS A 805 22.08 16.33 -15.86
N MET A 806 21.71 16.05 -14.60
CA MET A 806 21.16 17.00 -13.65
C MET A 806 19.91 17.76 -14.15
N GLN A 807 19.16 17.16 -15.08
CA GLN A 807 17.89 17.67 -15.61
C GLN A 807 16.71 16.99 -14.93
N ASP A 808 15.65 17.76 -14.65
CA ASP A 808 14.47 17.31 -13.90
C ASP A 808 13.33 16.84 -14.82
N ASP A 809 13.55 16.76 -16.14
CA ASP A 809 12.54 16.41 -17.14
C ASP A 809 11.90 15.05 -16.87
N CYS A 810 12.67 14.06 -16.47
CA CYS A 810 12.18 12.73 -16.14
C CYS A 810 11.29 12.74 -14.89
N ASP A 811 11.66 13.52 -13.87
CA ASP A 811 10.82 13.66 -12.67
C ASP A 811 9.54 14.47 -12.93
N ILE A 812 9.61 15.51 -13.78
CA ILE A 812 8.40 16.23 -14.23
C ILE A 812 7.46 15.28 -14.98
N THR A 813 8.01 14.42 -15.84
CA THR A 813 7.22 13.42 -16.59
C THR A 813 6.59 12.40 -15.65
N ARG A 814 7.31 11.92 -14.65
CA ARG A 814 6.77 11.06 -13.58
C ARG A 814 5.57 11.72 -12.90
N GLU A 815 5.69 13.01 -12.54
CA GLU A 815 4.60 13.70 -11.85
C GLU A 815 3.39 13.96 -12.78
N MET A 816 3.60 14.17 -14.08
CA MET A 816 2.49 14.23 -15.05
C MET A 816 1.69 12.91 -15.08
N ARG A 817 2.38 11.75 -15.09
CA ARG A 817 1.72 10.43 -15.01
C ARG A 817 0.92 10.29 -13.72
N ASN A 818 1.48 10.71 -12.59
CA ASN A 818 0.79 10.71 -11.30
C ASN A 818 -0.44 11.63 -11.27
N MET A 819 -0.39 12.79 -11.94
CA MET A 819 -1.55 13.68 -12.08
C MET A 819 -2.69 13.02 -12.85
N TYR A 820 -2.38 12.35 -13.98
CA TYR A 820 -3.40 11.61 -14.73
C TYR A 820 -4.01 10.47 -13.91
N ALA A 821 -3.18 9.67 -13.24
CA ALA A 821 -3.67 8.56 -12.40
C ALA A 821 -4.59 9.06 -11.28
N ARG A 822 -4.18 10.12 -10.55
CA ARG A 822 -5.02 10.75 -9.52
C ARG A 822 -6.32 11.30 -10.09
N THR A 823 -6.27 11.96 -11.25
CA THR A 823 -7.47 12.52 -11.90
C THR A 823 -8.44 11.43 -12.30
N ASN A 824 -7.96 10.34 -12.91
CA ASN A 824 -8.82 9.22 -13.33
C ASN A 824 -9.50 8.57 -12.12
N MET A 825 -8.75 8.33 -11.04
CA MET A 825 -9.31 7.83 -9.77
C MET A 825 -10.41 8.77 -9.23
N LEU A 826 -10.15 10.09 -9.23
CA LEU A 826 -11.12 11.06 -8.74
C LEU A 826 -12.38 11.14 -9.62
N VAL A 827 -12.21 11.12 -10.94
CA VAL A 827 -13.35 11.12 -11.88
C VAL A 827 -14.20 9.88 -11.67
N GLN A 828 -13.58 8.71 -11.58
CA GLN A 828 -14.31 7.45 -11.43
C GLN A 828 -15.13 7.40 -10.13
N ARG A 829 -14.56 7.87 -9.03
CA ARG A 829 -15.17 7.69 -7.70
C ARG A 829 -16.04 8.86 -7.24
N PHE A 830 -15.79 10.07 -7.73
CA PHE A 830 -16.42 11.29 -7.23
C PHE A 830 -17.09 12.16 -8.31
N ARG A 831 -17.31 11.61 -9.52
CA ARG A 831 -17.92 12.35 -10.63
C ARG A 831 -19.27 12.97 -10.28
N LYS A 832 -20.09 12.26 -9.51
CA LYS A 832 -21.47 12.65 -9.14
C LYS A 832 -21.54 13.59 -7.92
N CYS A 833 -20.40 13.88 -7.26
CA CYS A 833 -20.37 14.76 -6.09
C CYS A 833 -20.63 16.22 -6.45
N SER A 834 -21.15 16.98 -5.48
CA SER A 834 -21.34 18.42 -5.61
C SER A 834 -20.01 19.16 -5.80
N LEU A 835 -20.04 20.36 -6.39
CA LEU A 835 -18.86 21.16 -6.67
C LEU A 835 -18.03 21.43 -5.41
N LYS A 836 -18.67 21.73 -4.28
CA LYS A 836 -17.98 21.99 -2.99
C LYS A 836 -17.21 20.78 -2.52
N VAL A 837 -17.82 19.58 -2.58
CA VAL A 837 -17.18 18.29 -2.24
C VAL A 837 -16.04 18.00 -3.20
N LYS A 838 -16.23 18.18 -4.51
CA LYS A 838 -15.18 17.99 -5.52
C LYS A 838 -13.97 18.89 -5.25
N LEU A 839 -14.18 20.17 -4.91
CA LEU A 839 -13.09 21.10 -4.57
C LEU A 839 -12.29 20.65 -3.34
N ALA A 840 -12.97 20.21 -2.28
CA ALA A 840 -12.31 19.71 -1.08
C ALA A 840 -11.46 18.46 -1.38
N ILE A 841 -12.02 17.50 -2.13
CA ILE A 841 -11.34 16.25 -2.51
C ILE A 841 -10.17 16.54 -3.47
N PHE A 842 -10.37 17.44 -4.45
CA PHE A 842 -9.33 17.83 -5.39
C PHE A 842 -8.12 18.43 -4.68
N LYS A 843 -8.34 19.36 -3.75
CA LYS A 843 -7.26 19.95 -2.95
C LYS A 843 -6.52 18.89 -2.12
N ALA A 844 -7.23 17.91 -1.55
CA ALA A 844 -6.65 16.90 -0.68
C ALA A 844 -5.90 15.80 -1.43
N TYR A 845 -6.38 15.36 -2.60
CA TYR A 845 -5.84 14.19 -3.30
C TYR A 845 -5.06 14.53 -4.58
N PHE A 846 -5.49 15.55 -5.34
CA PHE A 846 -4.80 15.92 -6.57
C PHE A 846 -3.62 16.84 -6.32
N MET A 847 -3.77 17.84 -5.44
CA MET A 847 -2.75 18.86 -5.21
C MET A 847 -1.59 18.40 -4.30
N CYS A 848 -1.52 17.11 -3.99
CA CYS A 848 -0.42 16.50 -3.23
C CYS A 848 0.81 16.29 -4.14
N PHE A 849 1.47 17.36 -4.53
CA PHE A 849 2.69 17.29 -5.35
C PHE A 849 3.89 16.94 -4.49
N TYR A 850 4.73 16.04 -4.99
CA TYR A 850 5.93 15.61 -4.31
C TYR A 850 7.19 16.04 -5.09
N GLY A 851 8.12 16.70 -4.39
CA GLY A 851 9.44 17.04 -4.94
C GLY A 851 9.47 18.17 -5.97
N ILE A 852 8.33 18.82 -6.30
CA ILE A 852 8.27 19.87 -7.34
C ILE A 852 9.10 21.12 -7.01
N SER A 853 9.43 21.35 -5.74
CA SER A 853 10.37 22.40 -5.33
C SER A 853 11.81 22.13 -5.73
N LEU A 854 12.14 20.87 -6.09
CA LEU A 854 13.48 20.45 -6.52
C LEU A 854 13.71 20.59 -8.03
N TRP A 855 12.72 21.02 -8.81
CA TRP A 855 12.87 21.23 -10.24
C TRP A 855 13.61 22.56 -10.52
N TRP A 856 14.91 22.44 -10.72
CA TRP A 856 15.80 23.59 -10.92
C TRP A 856 16.28 23.70 -12.37
N SER A 857 16.47 22.57 -13.06
CA SER A 857 16.97 22.47 -14.43
C SER A 857 16.06 21.59 -15.27
N PHE A 858 15.39 22.16 -16.26
CA PHE A 858 14.42 21.48 -17.12
C PHE A 858 14.25 22.17 -18.46
N ASN A 859 13.78 21.44 -19.47
CA ASN A 859 13.42 22.01 -20.76
C ASN A 859 12.10 22.79 -20.68
N VAL A 860 12.03 23.94 -21.33
CA VAL A 860 10.83 24.77 -21.37
C VAL A 860 9.65 23.98 -21.92
N SER A 861 9.86 23.14 -22.94
CA SER A 861 8.82 22.29 -23.53
C SER A 861 8.23 21.30 -22.52
N THR A 862 9.06 20.68 -21.68
CA THR A 862 8.60 19.76 -20.63
C THR A 862 7.76 20.50 -19.58
N MET A 863 8.18 21.67 -19.16
CA MET A 863 7.41 22.49 -18.23
C MET A 863 6.08 22.97 -18.81
N LEU A 864 6.03 23.31 -20.09
CA LEU A 864 4.79 23.63 -20.78
C LEU A 864 3.84 22.42 -20.81
N LYS A 865 4.35 21.23 -21.14
CA LYS A 865 3.55 19.97 -21.07
C LYS A 865 2.99 19.74 -19.67
N PHE A 866 3.76 19.96 -18.60
CA PHE A 866 3.27 19.87 -17.22
C PHE A 866 2.10 20.83 -16.96
N LYS A 867 2.21 22.10 -17.37
CA LYS A 867 1.15 23.10 -17.22
C LYS A 867 -0.11 22.69 -18.01
N TYR A 868 0.04 22.18 -19.23
CA TYR A 868 -1.09 21.69 -20.01
C TYR A 868 -1.74 20.47 -19.35
N CYS A 869 -0.94 19.52 -18.85
CA CYS A 869 -1.44 18.37 -18.11
C CYS A 869 -2.26 18.80 -16.89
N TYR A 870 -1.74 19.74 -16.09
CA TYR A 870 -2.45 20.30 -14.93
C TYR A 870 -3.81 20.89 -15.33
N ASN A 871 -3.83 21.74 -16.36
CA ASN A 871 -5.06 22.36 -16.86
C ASN A 871 -6.06 21.31 -17.38
N LYS A 872 -5.59 20.29 -18.11
CA LYS A 872 -6.41 19.19 -18.63
C LYS A 872 -7.03 18.37 -17.49
N CYS A 873 -6.26 18.08 -16.45
CA CYS A 873 -6.73 17.34 -15.27
C CYS A 873 -7.82 18.11 -14.52
N VAL A 874 -7.66 19.42 -14.31
CA VAL A 874 -8.69 20.27 -13.70
C VAL A 874 -9.97 20.26 -14.53
N LYS A 875 -9.88 20.53 -15.84
CA LYS A 875 -11.05 20.52 -16.73
C LYS A 875 -11.77 19.16 -16.72
N LYS A 876 -11.02 18.05 -16.83
CA LYS A 876 -11.56 16.69 -16.83
C LYS A 876 -12.35 16.37 -15.56
N PHE A 877 -11.79 16.68 -14.38
CA PHE A 877 -12.43 16.35 -13.11
C PHE A 877 -13.68 17.19 -12.82
N PHE A 878 -13.65 18.46 -13.19
CA PHE A 878 -14.78 19.37 -12.95
C PHE A 878 -15.84 19.37 -14.08
N GLY A 879 -15.58 18.66 -15.19
CA GLY A 879 -16.54 18.49 -16.28
C GLY A 879 -16.54 19.61 -17.33
N TYR A 880 -15.46 20.40 -17.41
CA TYR A 880 -15.31 21.41 -18.44
C TYR A 880 -14.85 20.81 -19.77
N LYS A 881 -15.22 21.47 -20.87
CA LYS A 881 -14.81 21.06 -22.22
C LYS A 881 -13.34 21.40 -22.50
N LYS A 882 -12.72 20.70 -23.45
CA LYS A 882 -11.32 20.93 -23.88
C LYS A 882 -11.06 22.40 -24.25
N TYR A 883 -12.02 23.04 -24.90
CA TYR A 883 -11.92 24.40 -25.44
C TYR A 883 -12.30 25.52 -24.46
N ASP A 884 -12.82 25.20 -23.27
CA ASP A 884 -13.12 26.22 -22.26
C ASP A 884 -11.85 26.96 -21.88
N SER A 885 -11.95 28.30 -21.61
CA SER A 885 -10.79 29.07 -21.17
C SER A 885 -10.24 28.56 -19.83
N ALA A 886 -8.97 28.15 -19.80
CA ALA A 886 -8.35 27.73 -18.56
C ALA A 886 -8.38 28.84 -17.49
N THR A 887 -8.16 30.07 -17.85
CA THR A 887 -8.20 31.21 -16.93
C THR A 887 -9.59 31.40 -16.33
N ALA A 888 -10.65 31.31 -17.13
CA ALA A 888 -12.04 31.41 -16.65
C ALA A 888 -12.35 30.25 -15.67
N VAL A 889 -11.97 29.04 -16.00
CA VAL A 889 -12.16 27.85 -15.15
C VAL A 889 -11.45 27.99 -13.80
N PHE A 890 -10.20 28.48 -13.78
CA PHE A 890 -9.47 28.68 -12.52
C PHE A 890 -10.06 29.81 -11.67
N MET A 891 -10.55 30.88 -12.30
CA MET A 891 -11.23 31.95 -11.60
C MET A 891 -12.54 31.49 -10.98
N GLU A 892 -13.38 30.79 -11.73
CA GLU A 892 -14.65 30.22 -11.26
C GLU A 892 -14.45 29.22 -10.10
N LEU A 893 -13.51 28.30 -10.25
CA LEU A 893 -13.22 27.30 -9.24
C LEU A 893 -12.41 27.83 -8.05
N LYS A 894 -11.87 29.02 -8.13
CA LYS A 894 -10.94 29.60 -7.14
C LYS A 894 -9.76 28.65 -6.83
N LEU A 895 -9.23 28.02 -7.88
CA LEU A 895 -8.07 27.14 -7.80
C LEU A 895 -6.80 27.87 -8.25
N PRO A 896 -5.63 27.56 -7.65
CA PRO A 896 -4.37 28.13 -8.10
C PRO A 896 -3.98 27.55 -9.46
N THR A 897 -3.33 28.35 -10.28
CA THR A 897 -2.72 27.93 -11.54
C THR A 897 -1.48 27.06 -11.27
N ALA A 898 -1.02 26.29 -12.25
CA ALA A 898 0.22 25.51 -12.14
C ALA A 898 1.42 26.40 -11.73
N ASN A 899 1.50 27.63 -12.25
CA ASN A 899 2.56 28.58 -11.87
C ASN A 899 2.48 28.96 -10.39
N THR A 900 1.28 29.26 -9.89
CA THR A 900 1.05 29.60 -8.48
C THR A 900 1.44 28.44 -7.57
N VAL A 901 1.07 27.21 -7.95
CA VAL A 901 1.44 26.01 -7.19
C VAL A 901 2.96 25.86 -7.13
N LEU A 902 3.65 25.93 -8.27
CA LEU A 902 5.12 25.85 -8.33
C LEU A 902 5.78 26.94 -7.50
N HIS A 903 5.28 28.19 -7.61
CA HIS A 903 5.81 29.33 -6.84
C HIS A 903 5.67 29.09 -5.34
N ASN A 904 4.48 28.70 -4.88
CA ASN A 904 4.23 28.46 -3.45
C ASN A 904 5.13 27.36 -2.89
N HIS A 905 5.25 26.21 -3.59
CA HIS A 905 6.12 25.13 -3.16
C HIS A 905 7.59 25.56 -3.08
N ARG A 906 8.07 26.32 -4.09
CA ARG A 906 9.44 26.85 -4.09
C ARG A 906 9.67 27.84 -2.96
N THR A 907 8.71 28.75 -2.71
CA THR A 907 8.82 29.76 -1.64
C THR A 907 8.86 29.11 -0.26
N LEU A 908 7.97 28.16 0.00
CA LEU A 908 7.95 27.40 1.25
C LEU A 908 9.25 26.61 1.45
N PHE A 909 9.74 25.96 0.39
CA PHE A 909 11.00 25.23 0.45
C PHE A 909 12.20 26.18 0.69
N LYS A 910 12.25 27.34 0.01
CA LYS A 910 13.28 28.36 0.24
C LYS A 910 13.29 28.83 1.69
N ALA A 911 12.11 29.08 2.28
CA ALA A 911 12.01 29.47 3.69
C ALA A 911 12.53 28.38 4.63
N CYS A 912 12.15 27.11 4.39
CA CYS A 912 12.64 25.97 5.14
C CYS A 912 14.18 25.83 5.01
N TRP A 913 14.70 25.91 3.79
CA TRP A 913 16.14 25.81 3.50
C TRP A 913 16.93 26.93 4.18
N LYS A 914 16.44 28.18 4.12
CA LYS A 914 17.11 29.34 4.69
C LYS A 914 17.26 29.26 6.21
N ASN A 915 16.25 28.74 6.90
CA ASN A 915 16.17 28.73 8.37
C ASN A 915 16.51 27.37 9.00
N HIS A 916 17.10 26.46 8.21
CA HIS A 916 17.36 25.10 8.70
C HIS A 916 18.61 25.03 9.58
N SER A 917 18.53 24.28 10.68
CA SER A 917 19.57 24.14 11.70
C SER A 917 20.63 23.06 11.40
N ASN A 918 20.42 22.21 10.37
CA ASN A 918 21.39 21.19 9.99
C ASN A 918 22.68 21.84 9.46
N SER A 919 23.84 21.48 10.01
CA SER A 919 25.12 22.10 9.71
C SER A 919 25.54 21.98 8.24
N ILE A 920 25.29 20.82 7.62
CA ILE A 920 25.59 20.55 6.21
C ILE A 920 24.74 21.45 5.31
N VAL A 921 23.44 21.54 5.59
CA VAL A 921 22.51 22.40 4.84
C VAL A 921 22.91 23.88 4.97
N SER A 922 23.27 24.32 6.18
CA SER A 922 23.71 25.68 6.45
C SER A 922 24.98 26.00 5.68
N LEU A 923 25.97 25.11 5.69
CA LEU A 923 27.23 25.27 4.98
C LEU A 923 27.02 25.32 3.46
N ILE A 924 26.23 24.38 2.89
CA ILE A 924 25.93 24.38 1.46
C ILE A 924 25.27 25.71 1.08
N ARG A 925 24.35 26.22 1.87
CA ARG A 925 23.69 27.53 1.66
C ARG A 925 24.67 28.69 1.67
N ASP A 926 25.59 28.70 2.62
CA ASP A 926 26.47 29.85 2.87
C ASP A 926 27.65 29.90 1.90
N VAL A 927 28.22 28.75 1.56
CA VAL A 927 29.38 28.60 0.64
C VAL A 927 28.93 28.54 -0.82
N TYR A 928 27.82 27.90 -1.12
CA TYR A 928 27.29 27.75 -2.46
C TYR A 928 25.99 28.53 -2.59
N ARG A 929 26.07 29.71 -3.20
CA ARG A 929 24.90 30.47 -3.65
C ARG A 929 24.54 30.01 -5.06
N PRO A 930 23.62 29.03 -5.23
CA PRO A 930 23.16 28.68 -6.56
C PRO A 930 22.52 29.91 -7.21
N THR A 931 22.63 30.03 -8.54
CA THR A 931 21.91 31.04 -9.33
C THR A 931 20.47 31.09 -8.81
N PRO A 932 19.90 32.29 -8.63
CA PRO A 932 18.58 32.43 -8.03
C PRO A 932 17.60 31.48 -8.67
N LEU A 933 16.85 30.76 -7.86
CA LEU A 933 15.70 30.02 -8.29
C LEU A 933 14.69 31.01 -8.90
N SER A 934 14.94 31.40 -10.19
CA SER A 934 14.09 32.32 -10.97
C SER A 934 12.69 31.71 -11.21
#